data_eea1ac37686da8c26943a971fa7999f9
#
_entry.id   eea1ac37686da8c26943a971fa7999f9
#
_cell.length_a   1.000
_cell.length_b   1.000
_cell.length_c   1.000
_cell.angle_alpha   90.00
_cell.angle_beta   90.00
_cell.angle_gamma   90.00
#
_symmetry.space_group_name_H-M   'P 1'
#
loop_
_entity.id
_entity.type
_entity.pdbx_description
1 polymer ?
#
loop_
_entity_poly.entity_id
_entity_poly.type
_entity_poly.pdbx_seq_one_letter_code
_entity_poly.pdbx_strand_id
1 'polypeptide(L)'
;MNLDARIPSGPLAQKWYRYKFDMKLVSPANKRKFDVIVVGTGLSGAAAAATLAELGYPVKVFCFQDSPRRAHSIAAQGGINAAKNYPNDGDSVFRLFHDTLKGGDFRAREANVYRLAEVSAGIIDQCVAQGVPFAREYGGTLMNRSFGGAQVSRTFYARGQTGQQLLLGAYQAMCRQISLGNIRIFPRTEMLDLVVVDGAAKGIVVRDLLTGEISSHAADAVVLATGGYGNVFFLSTNSISGNVTATFRAWKKGAFFANPCYTQIHPTCIPVSGEHQAKLTLMSESLRNDGRVWVPKRKEDGGKPPASIPETDRDYYLERKYPSYGNLAPRDISSRAAKEVCDEGRGVGPGGRGVYLDFADAIRRSGEDTIRDRYGNLFEMYERITGQNAYQEPMRIYPAVHYTMGGTWVDYGLMSTLPGLFVIGEANFSDHGANRLGASGLMQGLADGYFILPYTIGHFFASREQAKVPTNHAEFKKAEEDVRESVRRLLAINGKRSVTSIHKELGRLMWENCGMVRSRQSLETNFKRIPELREEFWSRSGGVKVAGAGEELNQNLEHAGRVADFLEFAELLCLDARHREESCGGHFRVEHQTADGEAKRDDANFAYVAAWEFKGAGRKPELHKEPLVYQELKMETRSYK
;
A
#
# COMPACT_ATOMS: atom_id res chain seq x y z
N MET A 1 19.19 7.78 -18.43
CA MET A 1 18.02 8.66 -18.71
C MET A 1 17.82 9.59 -17.52
N ASN A 2 17.76 10.91 -17.73
CA ASN A 2 17.37 11.79 -16.63
C ASN A 2 15.86 11.68 -16.41
N LEU A 3 15.45 11.30 -15.21
CA LEU A 3 14.03 11.25 -14.84
C LEU A 3 13.50 12.68 -14.72
N ASP A 4 12.44 12.96 -15.47
CA ASP A 4 11.73 14.24 -15.40
C ASP A 4 10.36 14.03 -14.72
N ALA A 5 10.27 14.47 -13.47
CA ALA A 5 9.03 14.42 -12.71
C ALA A 5 7.94 15.35 -13.23
N ARG A 6 8.23 16.22 -14.20
CA ARG A 6 7.31 17.19 -14.80
C ARG A 6 6.58 18.06 -13.78
N ILE A 7 7.27 18.37 -12.69
CA ILE A 7 6.74 19.27 -11.67
C ILE A 7 6.71 20.70 -12.24
N PRO A 8 5.55 21.38 -12.26
CA PRO A 8 5.46 22.73 -12.80
C PRO A 8 6.30 23.73 -11.97
N SER A 9 6.80 24.75 -12.63
CA SER A 9 7.51 25.87 -12.00
C SER A 9 6.57 26.77 -11.18
N GLY A 10 7.15 27.68 -10.39
CA GLY A 10 6.41 28.69 -9.62
C GLY A 10 6.15 28.30 -8.15
N PRO A 11 5.42 29.15 -7.41
CA PRO A 11 5.14 28.95 -6.00
C PRO A 11 4.40 27.63 -5.72
N LEU A 12 4.78 26.96 -4.65
CA LEU A 12 4.26 25.64 -4.28
C LEU A 12 2.71 25.59 -4.23
N ALA A 13 2.11 26.57 -3.55
CA ALA A 13 0.66 26.67 -3.39
C ALA A 13 -0.14 26.96 -4.69
N GLN A 14 0.54 27.26 -5.79
CA GLN A 14 -0.09 27.55 -7.07
C GLN A 14 0.20 26.48 -8.14
N LYS A 15 1.14 25.55 -7.87
CA LYS A 15 1.59 24.58 -8.88
C LYS A 15 0.45 23.76 -9.47
N TRP A 16 -0.41 23.18 -8.64
CA TRP A 16 -1.51 22.34 -9.10
C TRP A 16 -2.58 23.14 -9.84
N TYR A 17 -2.94 24.32 -9.33
CA TYR A 17 -3.91 25.19 -9.98
C TYR A 17 -3.44 25.63 -11.37
N ARG A 18 -2.21 26.14 -11.48
CA ARG A 18 -1.61 26.55 -12.76
C ARG A 18 -1.48 25.38 -13.73
N TYR A 19 -1.02 24.23 -13.23
CA TYR A 19 -0.88 23.03 -14.06
C TYR A 19 -2.22 22.60 -14.67
N LYS A 20 -3.32 22.64 -13.90
CA LYS A 20 -4.67 22.37 -14.43
C LYS A 20 -5.10 23.40 -15.46
N PHE A 21 -4.79 24.67 -15.24
CA PHE A 21 -5.14 25.76 -16.16
C PHE A 21 -4.43 25.64 -17.51
N ASP A 22 -3.17 25.19 -17.51
CA ASP A 22 -2.35 25.01 -18.71
C ASP A 22 -2.63 23.68 -19.45
N MET A 23 -3.44 22.79 -18.88
CA MET A 23 -3.76 21.52 -19.51
C MET A 23 -4.64 21.71 -20.75
N LYS A 24 -4.26 20.99 -21.82
CA LYS A 24 -5.15 20.82 -22.98
C LYS A 24 -6.31 19.91 -22.58
N LEU A 25 -7.49 20.22 -23.09
CA LEU A 25 -8.69 19.45 -22.84
C LEU A 25 -9.16 18.72 -24.10
N VAL A 26 -9.62 17.49 -23.95
CA VAL A 26 -10.31 16.77 -25.01
C VAL A 26 -11.74 17.30 -25.11
N SER A 27 -12.16 17.72 -26.30
CA SER A 27 -13.54 18.09 -26.54
C SER A 27 -14.50 16.97 -26.13
N PRO A 28 -15.64 17.26 -25.47
CA PRO A 28 -16.60 16.25 -25.05
C PRO A 28 -17.01 15.27 -26.17
N ALA A 29 -17.20 15.75 -27.38
CA ALA A 29 -17.56 14.94 -28.56
C ALA A 29 -16.45 13.95 -28.96
N ASN A 30 -15.20 14.24 -28.65
CA ASN A 30 -14.05 13.40 -29.01
C ASN A 30 -13.66 12.40 -27.91
N LYS A 31 -14.11 12.55 -26.67
CA LYS A 31 -13.75 11.66 -25.57
C LYS A 31 -14.10 10.20 -25.86
N ARG A 32 -15.20 9.93 -26.53
CA ARG A 32 -15.62 8.58 -26.95
C ARG A 32 -14.64 7.86 -27.88
N LYS A 33 -13.65 8.58 -28.45
CA LYS A 33 -12.64 8.02 -29.33
C LYS A 33 -11.47 7.39 -28.56
N PHE A 34 -11.36 7.63 -27.26
CA PHE A 34 -10.21 7.18 -26.45
C PHE A 34 -10.65 6.11 -25.46
N ASP A 35 -10.23 4.88 -25.70
CA ASP A 35 -10.49 3.75 -24.83
C ASP A 35 -9.52 3.74 -23.65
N VAL A 36 -10.03 3.56 -22.44
CA VAL A 36 -9.22 3.46 -21.22
C VAL A 36 -9.40 2.08 -20.58
N ILE A 37 -8.29 1.45 -20.23
CA ILE A 37 -8.29 0.26 -19.39
C ILE A 37 -7.93 0.66 -17.96
N VAL A 38 -8.69 0.18 -16.97
CA VAL A 38 -8.37 0.29 -15.55
C VAL A 38 -8.20 -1.11 -14.96
N VAL A 39 -7.04 -1.41 -14.42
CA VAL A 39 -6.72 -2.69 -13.77
C VAL A 39 -6.72 -2.51 -12.26
N GLY A 40 -7.67 -3.18 -11.61
CA GLY A 40 -7.93 -3.05 -10.17
C GLY A 40 -9.18 -2.24 -9.87
N THR A 41 -9.98 -2.75 -8.93
CA THR A 41 -11.27 -2.18 -8.51
C THR A 41 -11.28 -1.79 -7.04
N GLY A 42 -10.11 -1.59 -6.45
CA GLY A 42 -9.97 -0.97 -5.15
C GLY A 42 -10.43 0.49 -5.17
N LEU A 43 -10.28 1.18 -4.06
CA LEU A 43 -10.79 2.54 -3.89
C LEU A 43 -10.33 3.50 -5.02
N SER A 44 -9.04 3.48 -5.37
CA SER A 44 -8.49 4.33 -6.43
C SER A 44 -9.00 3.95 -7.83
N GLY A 45 -9.05 2.64 -8.13
CA GLY A 45 -9.50 2.17 -9.45
C GLY A 45 -11.01 2.38 -9.67
N ALA A 46 -11.84 2.13 -8.66
CA ALA A 46 -13.27 2.41 -8.74
C ALA A 46 -13.57 3.91 -8.90
N ALA A 47 -12.85 4.75 -8.15
CA ALA A 47 -12.95 6.22 -8.26
C ALA A 47 -12.55 6.70 -9.65
N ALA A 48 -11.41 6.25 -10.17
CA ALA A 48 -10.92 6.61 -11.50
C ALA A 48 -11.86 6.14 -12.61
N ALA A 49 -12.29 4.86 -12.58
CA ALA A 49 -13.17 4.29 -13.59
C ALA A 49 -14.52 5.03 -13.64
N ALA A 50 -15.12 5.29 -12.48
CA ALA A 50 -16.38 6.05 -12.40
C ALA A 50 -16.23 7.44 -12.99
N THR A 51 -15.20 8.18 -12.59
CA THR A 51 -14.98 9.57 -13.05
C THR A 51 -14.66 9.64 -14.54
N LEU A 52 -13.79 8.77 -15.04
CA LEU A 52 -13.45 8.75 -16.46
C LEU A 52 -14.66 8.42 -17.34
N ALA A 53 -15.48 7.46 -16.93
CA ALA A 53 -16.71 7.11 -17.62
C ALA A 53 -17.74 8.24 -17.57
N GLU A 54 -17.89 8.91 -16.43
CA GLU A 54 -18.76 10.08 -16.26
C GLU A 54 -18.32 11.27 -17.12
N LEU A 55 -17.02 11.42 -17.35
CA LEU A 55 -16.45 12.40 -18.27
C LEU A 55 -16.67 12.06 -19.76
N GLY A 56 -17.11 10.82 -20.09
CA GLY A 56 -17.45 10.38 -21.43
C GLY A 56 -16.40 9.50 -22.13
N TYR A 57 -15.40 8.99 -21.41
CA TYR A 57 -14.46 7.99 -21.95
C TYR A 57 -15.07 6.58 -21.84
N PRO A 58 -14.97 5.72 -22.88
CA PRO A 58 -15.23 4.28 -22.75
C PRO A 58 -14.19 3.63 -21.84
N VAL A 59 -14.65 2.91 -20.81
CA VAL A 59 -13.75 2.31 -19.82
C VAL A 59 -13.97 0.80 -19.73
N LYS A 60 -12.86 0.04 -19.80
CA LYS A 60 -12.82 -1.39 -19.48
C LYS A 60 -12.15 -1.57 -18.12
N VAL A 61 -12.82 -2.25 -17.19
CA VAL A 61 -12.33 -2.45 -15.82
C VAL A 61 -12.07 -3.93 -15.58
N PHE A 62 -10.86 -4.25 -15.13
CA PHE A 62 -10.44 -5.62 -14.84
C PHE A 62 -10.31 -5.83 -13.34
N CYS A 63 -11.03 -6.84 -12.82
CA CYS A 63 -11.11 -7.16 -11.41
C CYS A 63 -10.65 -8.59 -11.16
N PHE A 64 -9.57 -8.74 -10.38
CA PHE A 64 -9.09 -10.05 -9.97
C PHE A 64 -10.11 -10.83 -9.13
N GLN A 65 -10.85 -10.13 -8.27
CA GLN A 65 -11.88 -10.73 -7.41
C GLN A 65 -13.18 -10.99 -8.18
N ASP A 66 -14.04 -11.81 -7.59
CA ASP A 66 -15.42 -12.06 -8.06
C ASP A 66 -16.33 -10.83 -7.92
N SER A 67 -15.96 -9.91 -7.04
CA SER A 67 -16.66 -8.65 -6.84
C SER A 67 -15.66 -7.52 -6.56
N PRO A 68 -15.85 -6.33 -7.16
CA PRO A 68 -15.07 -5.13 -6.84
C PRO A 68 -15.07 -4.79 -5.35
N ARG A 69 -16.11 -5.12 -4.61
CA ARG A 69 -16.24 -4.89 -3.16
C ARG A 69 -15.25 -5.68 -2.31
N ARG A 70 -14.53 -6.66 -2.87
CA ARG A 70 -13.56 -7.49 -2.14
C ARG A 70 -12.12 -6.97 -2.24
N ALA A 71 -11.93 -5.76 -2.74
CA ALA A 71 -10.61 -5.13 -2.76
C ALA A 71 -10.08 -4.86 -1.34
N HIS A 72 -8.75 -4.75 -1.21
CA HIS A 72 -8.10 -4.54 0.09
C HIS A 72 -8.62 -3.30 0.85
N SER A 73 -9.03 -2.26 0.14
CA SER A 73 -9.59 -1.02 0.73
C SER A 73 -10.69 -1.27 1.76
N ILE A 74 -11.46 -2.37 1.61
CA ILE A 74 -12.53 -2.75 2.56
C ILE A 74 -11.99 -3.01 3.99
N ALA A 75 -10.73 -3.41 4.11
CA ALA A 75 -10.13 -3.77 5.40
C ALA A 75 -9.63 -2.57 6.21
N ALA A 76 -9.60 -1.36 5.65
CA ALA A 76 -9.15 -0.17 6.36
C ALA A 76 -10.22 0.33 7.33
N GLN A 77 -9.84 0.53 8.59
CA GLN A 77 -10.78 0.77 9.69
C GLN A 77 -10.72 2.20 10.23
N GLY A 78 -9.51 2.75 10.34
CA GLY A 78 -9.21 3.90 11.19
C GLY A 78 -9.83 5.23 10.75
N GLY A 79 -9.78 5.55 9.46
CA GLY A 79 -10.28 6.84 8.95
C GLY A 79 -9.54 7.31 7.70
N ILE A 80 -9.85 8.52 7.30
CA ILE A 80 -9.24 9.25 6.17
C ILE A 80 -8.90 10.68 6.60
N ASN A 81 -7.69 11.13 6.32
CA ASN A 81 -7.24 12.48 6.63
C ASN A 81 -7.76 13.50 5.62
N ALA A 82 -8.08 14.70 6.12
CA ALA A 82 -8.34 15.87 5.28
C ALA A 82 -8.11 17.16 6.06
N ALA A 83 -7.57 18.19 5.39
CA ALA A 83 -7.25 19.48 5.98
C ALA A 83 -8.50 20.40 6.05
N LYS A 84 -9.54 20.01 6.80
CA LYS A 84 -10.79 20.77 6.94
C LYS A 84 -10.86 21.67 8.18
N ASN A 85 -10.01 21.42 9.18
CA ASN A 85 -9.93 22.22 10.41
C ASN A 85 -11.28 22.47 11.11
N TYR A 86 -12.17 21.50 11.17
CA TYR A 86 -13.48 21.63 11.80
C TYR A 86 -13.44 21.96 13.31
N PRO A 87 -12.54 21.36 14.11
CA PRO A 87 -12.39 21.69 15.52
C PRO A 87 -11.68 23.03 15.77
N ASN A 88 -11.14 23.67 14.73
CA ASN A 88 -10.31 24.87 14.83
C ASN A 88 -9.09 24.69 15.77
N ASP A 89 -8.46 23.53 15.68
CA ASP A 89 -7.27 23.15 16.47
C ASP A 89 -5.94 23.46 15.74
N GLY A 90 -6.00 24.33 14.73
CA GLY A 90 -4.85 24.82 13.97
C GLY A 90 -4.43 23.92 12.84
N ASP A 91 -5.29 23.03 12.33
CA ASP A 91 -5.02 22.27 11.10
C ASP A 91 -5.15 23.15 9.85
N SER A 92 -4.42 22.81 8.81
CA SER A 92 -4.43 23.49 7.52
C SER A 92 -3.83 22.60 6.43
N VAL A 93 -3.99 23.00 5.17
CA VAL A 93 -3.32 22.37 4.03
C VAL A 93 -1.81 22.36 4.25
N PHE A 94 -1.23 23.49 4.67
CA PHE A 94 0.21 23.60 4.92
C PHE A 94 0.66 22.67 6.07
N ARG A 95 -0.13 22.57 7.15
CA ARG A 95 0.18 21.69 8.27
C ARG A 95 0.10 20.21 7.89
N LEU A 96 -0.93 19.79 7.14
CA LEU A 96 -1.02 18.42 6.64
C LEU A 96 0.15 18.08 5.70
N PHE A 97 0.51 19.02 4.83
CA PHE A 97 1.67 18.91 3.95
C PHE A 97 2.97 18.76 4.75
N HIS A 98 3.24 19.66 5.70
CA HIS A 98 4.42 19.61 6.58
C HIS A 98 4.51 18.29 7.34
N ASP A 99 3.41 17.89 8.02
CA ASP A 99 3.36 16.66 8.80
C ASP A 99 3.60 15.42 7.93
N THR A 100 3.09 15.42 6.70
CA THR A 100 3.28 14.30 5.76
C THR A 100 4.73 14.19 5.30
N LEU A 101 5.37 15.30 4.92
CA LEU A 101 6.80 15.31 4.53
C LEU A 101 7.70 14.93 5.70
N LYS A 102 7.50 15.54 6.86
CA LYS A 102 8.28 15.24 8.07
C LYS A 102 8.05 13.79 8.52
N GLY A 103 6.78 13.33 8.55
CA GLY A 103 6.42 11.96 8.88
C GLY A 103 7.03 10.93 7.92
N GLY A 104 7.21 11.28 6.66
CA GLY A 104 7.84 10.49 5.60
C GLY A 104 9.36 10.64 5.51
N ASP A 105 9.99 11.27 6.50
CA ASP A 105 11.44 11.52 6.56
C ASP A 105 11.99 12.27 5.34
N PHE A 106 11.23 13.20 4.77
CA PHE A 106 11.64 13.98 3.60
C PHE A 106 12.14 13.08 2.45
N ARG A 107 11.42 12.01 2.16
CA ARG A 107 11.70 11.08 1.04
C ARG A 107 10.56 11.08 0.01
N ALA A 108 9.76 12.16 -0.03
CA ALA A 108 8.71 12.41 -1.01
C ALA A 108 8.93 13.74 -1.72
N ARG A 109 8.32 13.90 -2.89
CA ARG A 109 8.32 15.16 -3.65
C ARG A 109 7.44 16.20 -2.98
N GLU A 110 8.00 17.34 -2.64
CA GLU A 110 7.31 18.44 -1.97
C GLU A 110 6.01 18.85 -2.68
N ALA A 111 6.08 19.05 -4.00
CA ALA A 111 4.94 19.47 -4.81
C ALA A 111 3.79 18.46 -4.84
N ASN A 112 4.11 17.16 -4.87
CA ASN A 112 3.11 16.09 -4.86
C ASN A 112 2.40 16.03 -3.51
N VAL A 113 3.15 16.14 -2.41
CA VAL A 113 2.59 16.12 -1.04
C VAL A 113 1.71 17.35 -0.79
N TYR A 114 2.14 18.54 -1.27
CA TYR A 114 1.31 19.74 -1.16
C TYR A 114 -0.01 19.57 -1.92
N ARG A 115 0.04 19.11 -3.17
CA ARG A 115 -1.15 18.81 -3.97
C ARG A 115 -2.09 17.83 -3.27
N LEU A 116 -1.55 16.75 -2.69
CA LEU A 116 -2.34 15.77 -1.94
C LEU A 116 -3.07 16.44 -0.76
N ALA A 117 -2.38 17.27 0.01
CA ALA A 117 -2.98 18.03 1.11
C ALA A 117 -4.05 19.02 0.62
N GLU A 118 -3.79 19.71 -0.50
CA GLU A 118 -4.72 20.68 -1.10
C GLU A 118 -6.05 20.03 -1.53
N VAL A 119 -6.01 18.88 -2.22
CA VAL A 119 -7.23 18.21 -2.70
C VAL A 119 -7.97 17.44 -1.60
N SER A 120 -7.34 17.21 -0.44
CA SER A 120 -7.88 16.36 0.62
C SER A 120 -9.27 16.80 1.11
N ALA A 121 -9.51 18.11 1.23
CA ALA A 121 -10.80 18.65 1.66
C ALA A 121 -11.92 18.29 0.68
N GLY A 122 -11.66 18.38 -0.63
CA GLY A 122 -12.62 18.02 -1.68
C GLY A 122 -12.95 16.53 -1.70
N ILE A 123 -12.02 15.68 -1.28
CA ILE A 123 -12.25 14.22 -1.17
C ILE A 123 -13.38 13.93 -0.18
N ILE A 124 -13.38 14.57 0.99
CA ILE A 124 -14.43 14.36 2.00
C ILE A 124 -15.78 14.82 1.47
N ASP A 125 -15.84 15.98 0.80
CA ASP A 125 -17.07 16.50 0.21
C ASP A 125 -17.62 15.53 -0.86
N GLN A 126 -16.76 15.00 -1.72
CA GLN A 126 -17.12 14.00 -2.72
C GLN A 126 -17.68 12.72 -2.05
N CYS A 127 -17.03 12.23 -1.01
CA CYS A 127 -17.48 11.03 -0.28
C CYS A 127 -18.84 11.27 0.42
N VAL A 128 -19.05 12.43 1.01
CA VAL A 128 -20.35 12.81 1.61
C VAL A 128 -21.43 12.83 0.55
N ALA A 129 -21.17 13.45 -0.60
CA ALA A 129 -22.10 13.48 -1.73
C ALA A 129 -22.44 12.08 -2.27
N GLN A 130 -21.52 11.13 -2.15
CA GLN A 130 -21.75 9.71 -2.50
C GLN A 130 -22.45 8.90 -1.39
N GLY A 131 -22.84 9.55 -0.28
CA GLY A 131 -23.58 8.90 0.81
C GLY A 131 -22.72 8.13 1.81
N VAL A 132 -21.40 8.39 1.88
CA VAL A 132 -20.54 7.80 2.90
C VAL A 132 -20.98 8.26 4.30
N PRO A 133 -21.36 7.33 5.21
CA PRO A 133 -21.92 7.66 6.51
C PRO A 133 -20.81 7.96 7.53
N PHE A 134 -20.10 9.06 7.35
CA PHE A 134 -19.16 9.52 8.36
C PHE A 134 -19.85 9.80 9.69
N ALA A 135 -19.15 9.56 10.80
CA ALA A 135 -19.60 9.95 12.12
C ALA A 135 -19.85 11.46 12.17
N ARG A 136 -20.90 11.86 12.90
CA ARG A 136 -21.32 13.27 13.03
C ARG A 136 -21.45 13.69 14.48
N GLU A 137 -21.17 14.95 14.75
CA GLU A 137 -21.51 15.62 15.98
C GLU A 137 -23.03 15.84 16.09
N TYR A 138 -23.51 16.15 17.28
CA TYR A 138 -24.94 16.41 17.51
C TYR A 138 -25.48 17.52 16.58
N GLY A 139 -24.67 18.55 16.30
CA GLY A 139 -25.02 19.63 15.39
C GLY A 139 -24.97 19.30 13.89
N GLY A 140 -24.65 18.03 13.53
CA GLY A 140 -24.64 17.54 12.16
C GLY A 140 -23.32 17.72 11.40
N THR A 141 -22.32 18.39 11.96
CA THR A 141 -20.98 18.48 11.39
C THR A 141 -20.25 17.13 11.47
N LEU A 142 -19.32 16.87 10.55
CA LEU A 142 -18.57 15.63 10.55
C LEU A 142 -17.61 15.57 11.74
N MET A 143 -17.62 14.46 12.44
CA MET A 143 -16.62 14.17 13.49
C MET A 143 -15.26 13.88 12.88
N ASN A 144 -14.23 14.41 13.52
CA ASN A 144 -12.86 14.05 13.24
C ASN A 144 -12.07 13.86 14.54
N ARG A 145 -10.91 13.24 14.43
CA ARG A 145 -10.05 12.92 15.58
C ARG A 145 -8.57 12.99 15.20
N SER A 146 -7.71 13.09 16.19
CA SER A 146 -6.28 12.82 16.01
C SER A 146 -6.06 11.34 15.71
N PHE A 147 -4.98 11.04 15.02
CA PHE A 147 -4.63 9.68 14.62
C PHE A 147 -3.11 9.51 14.68
N GLY A 148 -2.60 8.28 14.77
CA GLY A 148 -1.18 8.00 14.96
C GLY A 148 -0.24 8.83 14.07
N GLY A 149 0.65 9.59 14.71
CA GLY A 149 1.59 10.51 14.07
C GLY A 149 1.07 11.94 13.85
N ALA A 150 -0.20 12.25 14.18
CA ALA A 150 -0.76 13.60 14.08
C ALA A 150 -1.33 14.07 15.43
N GLN A 151 -1.02 15.30 15.80
CA GLN A 151 -1.49 15.92 17.06
C GLN A 151 -2.77 16.77 16.88
N VAL A 152 -3.25 16.92 15.64
CA VAL A 152 -4.48 17.65 15.31
C VAL A 152 -5.58 16.70 14.84
N SER A 153 -6.82 17.13 15.00
CA SER A 153 -8.01 16.36 14.64
C SER A 153 -8.35 16.55 13.16
N ARG A 154 -7.79 15.70 12.30
CA ARG A 154 -7.99 15.74 10.83
C ARG A 154 -8.53 14.44 10.23
N THR A 155 -8.70 13.39 11.04
CA THR A 155 -9.10 12.07 10.56
C THR A 155 -10.61 11.89 10.66
N PHE A 156 -11.28 11.86 9.51
CA PHE A 156 -12.70 11.56 9.37
C PHE A 156 -12.92 10.05 9.34
N TYR A 157 -14.00 9.54 9.94
CA TYR A 157 -14.18 8.11 10.11
C TYR A 157 -15.65 7.66 10.14
N ALA A 158 -15.86 6.40 9.83
CA ALA A 158 -17.12 5.68 9.93
C ALA A 158 -16.95 4.49 10.89
N ARG A 159 -16.70 4.77 12.16
CA ARG A 159 -16.62 3.86 13.33
C ARG A 159 -16.12 2.43 13.01
N GLY A 160 -14.85 2.29 12.61
CA GLY A 160 -14.22 0.99 12.32
C GLY A 160 -14.51 0.42 10.93
N GLN A 161 -15.33 1.07 10.13
CA GLN A 161 -15.72 0.63 8.78
C GLN A 161 -15.36 1.65 7.68
N THR A 162 -14.44 2.56 7.94
CA THR A 162 -14.19 3.70 7.04
C THR A 162 -13.82 3.24 5.63
N GLY A 163 -12.89 2.32 5.48
CA GLY A 163 -12.49 1.80 4.17
C GLY A 163 -13.63 1.10 3.43
N GLN A 164 -14.46 0.34 4.15
CA GLN A 164 -15.64 -0.31 3.58
C GLN A 164 -16.62 0.71 3.03
N GLN A 165 -16.95 1.74 3.81
CA GLN A 165 -17.93 2.73 3.43
C GLN A 165 -17.44 3.61 2.26
N LEU A 166 -16.15 3.99 2.26
CA LEU A 166 -15.53 4.71 1.15
C LEU A 166 -15.54 3.85 -0.14
N LEU A 167 -15.18 2.56 -0.03
CA LEU A 167 -15.20 1.65 -1.17
C LEU A 167 -16.62 1.47 -1.72
N LEU A 168 -17.63 1.36 -0.86
CA LEU A 168 -19.02 1.26 -1.29
C LEU A 168 -19.48 2.53 -2.02
N GLY A 169 -19.09 3.73 -1.57
CA GLY A 169 -19.37 4.99 -2.27
C GLY A 169 -18.78 5.03 -3.68
N ALA A 170 -17.49 4.70 -3.82
CA ALA A 170 -16.83 4.63 -5.12
C ALA A 170 -17.41 3.51 -6.02
N TYR A 171 -17.75 2.36 -5.42
CA TYR A 171 -18.38 1.23 -6.12
C TYR A 171 -19.76 1.60 -6.66
N GLN A 172 -20.59 2.32 -5.90
CA GLN A 172 -21.91 2.77 -6.35
C GLN A 172 -21.78 3.71 -7.56
N ALA A 173 -20.83 4.66 -7.50
CA ALA A 173 -20.56 5.55 -8.63
C ALA A 173 -20.13 4.76 -9.89
N MET A 174 -19.27 3.76 -9.72
CA MET A 174 -18.86 2.87 -10.81
C MET A 174 -20.03 2.03 -11.33
N CYS A 175 -20.86 1.45 -10.46
CA CYS A 175 -22.04 0.68 -10.86
C CYS A 175 -23.03 1.49 -11.68
N ARG A 176 -23.21 2.76 -11.34
CA ARG A 176 -24.04 3.67 -12.17
C ARG A 176 -23.51 3.75 -13.60
N GLN A 177 -22.20 3.88 -13.78
CA GLN A 177 -21.60 3.95 -15.12
C GLN A 177 -21.65 2.60 -15.86
N ILE A 178 -21.58 1.46 -15.13
CA ILE A 178 -21.80 0.13 -15.70
C ILE A 178 -23.23 0.02 -16.22
N SER A 179 -24.22 0.43 -15.42
CA SER A 179 -25.65 0.40 -15.80
C SER A 179 -25.97 1.27 -17.02
N LEU A 180 -25.24 2.38 -17.18
CA LEU A 180 -25.36 3.27 -18.34
C LEU A 180 -24.59 2.75 -19.57
N GLY A 181 -23.86 1.64 -19.47
CA GLY A 181 -23.08 1.08 -20.56
C GLY A 181 -21.75 1.79 -20.84
N ASN A 182 -21.34 2.74 -20.01
CA ASN A 182 -20.09 3.50 -20.16
C ASN A 182 -18.87 2.72 -19.62
N ILE A 183 -19.09 1.74 -18.74
CA ILE A 183 -18.06 0.85 -18.21
C ILE A 183 -18.43 -0.59 -18.55
N ARG A 184 -17.44 -1.33 -19.10
CA ARG A 184 -17.48 -2.79 -19.20
C ARG A 184 -16.55 -3.38 -18.13
N ILE A 185 -17.09 -4.16 -17.22
CA ILE A 185 -16.33 -4.82 -16.15
C ILE A 185 -16.05 -6.30 -16.47
N PHE A 186 -14.85 -6.75 -16.13
CA PHE A 186 -14.35 -8.12 -16.27
C PHE A 186 -13.94 -8.63 -14.87
N PRO A 187 -14.87 -9.21 -14.08
CA PRO A 187 -14.54 -9.84 -12.81
C PRO A 187 -13.79 -11.15 -13.03
N ARG A 188 -13.10 -11.64 -12.01
CA ARG A 188 -12.31 -12.88 -12.09
C ARG A 188 -11.31 -12.88 -13.25
N THR A 189 -10.73 -11.72 -13.54
CA THR A 189 -9.79 -11.56 -14.65
C THR A 189 -8.49 -10.95 -14.14
N GLU A 190 -7.37 -11.66 -14.35
CA GLU A 190 -6.04 -11.26 -13.92
C GLU A 190 -5.24 -10.68 -15.11
N MET A 191 -4.64 -9.50 -14.93
CA MET A 191 -3.66 -8.98 -15.88
C MET A 191 -2.34 -9.73 -15.72
N LEU A 192 -1.86 -10.33 -16.80
CA LEU A 192 -0.62 -11.10 -16.82
C LEU A 192 0.51 -10.43 -17.61
N ASP A 193 0.20 -9.52 -18.53
CA ASP A 193 1.23 -8.73 -19.21
C ASP A 193 0.72 -7.36 -19.69
N LEU A 194 1.66 -6.43 -19.88
CA LEU A 194 1.45 -5.13 -20.51
C LEU A 194 1.91 -5.18 -21.96
N VAL A 195 1.06 -4.70 -22.88
CA VAL A 195 1.45 -4.61 -24.30
C VAL A 195 1.98 -3.22 -24.60
N VAL A 196 3.23 -3.18 -25.06
CA VAL A 196 3.93 -1.95 -25.45
C VAL A 196 4.17 -1.97 -26.95
N VAL A 197 3.74 -0.93 -27.65
CA VAL A 197 3.95 -0.74 -29.08
C VAL A 197 4.61 0.62 -29.28
N ASP A 198 5.69 0.68 -30.01
CA ASP A 198 6.48 1.90 -30.29
C ASP A 198 6.83 2.69 -29.01
N GLY A 199 7.17 1.94 -27.93
CA GLY A 199 7.53 2.53 -26.63
C GLY A 199 6.39 3.10 -25.82
N ALA A 200 5.12 2.87 -26.19
CA ALA A 200 3.94 3.32 -25.46
C ALA A 200 3.04 2.13 -25.05
N ALA A 201 2.39 2.24 -23.90
CA ALA A 201 1.41 1.26 -23.45
C ALA A 201 0.15 1.34 -24.32
N LYS A 202 -0.25 0.20 -24.92
CA LYS A 202 -1.37 0.10 -25.86
C LYS A 202 -2.40 -0.95 -25.50
N GLY A 203 -2.22 -1.64 -24.40
CA GLY A 203 -3.16 -2.64 -23.93
C GLY A 203 -2.57 -3.61 -22.93
N ILE A 204 -3.31 -4.67 -22.65
CA ILE A 204 -2.95 -5.71 -21.69
C ILE A 204 -3.29 -7.09 -22.21
N VAL A 205 -2.60 -8.10 -21.70
CA VAL A 205 -2.97 -9.51 -21.80
C VAL A 205 -3.52 -9.95 -20.46
N VAL A 206 -4.66 -10.63 -20.49
CA VAL A 206 -5.36 -11.10 -19.31
C VAL A 206 -5.65 -12.58 -19.37
N ARG A 207 -5.88 -13.18 -18.19
CA ARG A 207 -6.45 -14.53 -18.05
C ARG A 207 -7.78 -14.45 -17.32
N ASP A 208 -8.82 -15.00 -17.91
CA ASP A 208 -10.08 -15.31 -17.20
C ASP A 208 -9.80 -16.45 -16.22
N LEU A 209 -10.05 -16.22 -14.94
CA LEU A 209 -9.69 -17.16 -13.88
C LEU A 209 -10.69 -18.33 -13.75
N LEU A 210 -11.86 -18.25 -14.37
CA LEU A 210 -12.86 -19.32 -14.37
C LEU A 210 -12.62 -20.30 -15.52
N THR A 211 -12.36 -19.76 -16.72
CA THR A 211 -12.22 -20.55 -17.94
C THR A 211 -10.76 -20.85 -18.30
N GLY A 212 -9.82 -20.05 -17.76
CA GLY A 212 -8.41 -20.12 -18.15
C GLY A 212 -8.10 -19.42 -19.48
N GLU A 213 -9.09 -18.84 -20.16
CA GLU A 213 -8.92 -18.17 -21.44
C GLU A 213 -7.93 -16.99 -21.30
N ILE A 214 -6.96 -16.94 -22.21
CA ILE A 214 -6.00 -15.85 -22.33
C ILE A 214 -6.41 -14.99 -23.52
N SER A 215 -6.63 -13.70 -23.28
CA SER A 215 -7.05 -12.74 -24.30
C SER A 215 -6.37 -11.39 -24.16
N SER A 216 -6.35 -10.64 -25.24
CA SER A 216 -5.77 -9.30 -25.31
C SER A 216 -6.83 -8.22 -25.39
N HIS A 217 -6.57 -7.10 -24.74
CA HIS A 217 -7.42 -5.91 -24.78
C HIS A 217 -6.59 -4.68 -25.13
N ALA A 218 -6.98 -4.01 -26.21
CA ALA A 218 -6.34 -2.75 -26.64
C ALA A 218 -6.99 -1.53 -25.97
N ALA A 219 -6.18 -0.49 -25.75
CA ALA A 219 -6.60 0.81 -25.24
C ALA A 219 -5.61 1.91 -25.62
N ASP A 220 -6.06 3.16 -25.53
CA ASP A 220 -5.22 4.35 -25.74
C ASP A 220 -4.43 4.72 -24.47
N ALA A 221 -4.95 4.31 -23.30
CA ALA A 221 -4.24 4.40 -22.03
C ALA A 221 -4.60 3.23 -21.11
N VAL A 222 -3.62 2.80 -20.31
CA VAL A 222 -3.76 1.78 -19.28
C VAL A 222 -3.51 2.42 -17.91
N VAL A 223 -4.41 2.18 -16.96
CA VAL A 223 -4.34 2.67 -15.58
C VAL A 223 -4.17 1.46 -14.65
N LEU A 224 -3.04 1.37 -13.94
CA LEU A 224 -2.84 0.38 -12.90
C LEU A 224 -3.27 0.95 -11.54
N ALA A 225 -4.21 0.27 -10.90
CA ALA A 225 -4.75 0.58 -9.57
C ALA A 225 -4.75 -0.69 -8.69
N THR A 226 -3.69 -1.48 -8.79
CA THR A 226 -3.60 -2.86 -8.28
C THR A 226 -3.19 -2.96 -6.82
N GLY A 227 -2.93 -1.83 -6.16
CA GLY A 227 -2.49 -1.80 -4.77
C GLY A 227 -1.03 -2.19 -4.59
N GLY A 228 -0.64 -2.41 -3.33
CA GLY A 228 0.73 -2.68 -2.94
C GLY A 228 1.14 -4.15 -3.02
N TYR A 229 2.43 -4.39 -2.76
CA TYR A 229 3.10 -5.70 -2.87
C TYR A 229 3.40 -6.37 -1.52
N GLY A 230 2.71 -5.99 -0.44
CA GLY A 230 2.98 -6.52 0.91
C GLY A 230 2.90 -8.04 1.04
N ASN A 231 2.21 -8.73 0.12
CA ASN A 231 2.11 -10.19 0.12
C ASN A 231 3.42 -10.92 -0.27
N VAL A 232 4.46 -10.22 -0.71
CA VAL A 232 5.81 -10.79 -0.84
C VAL A 232 6.33 -11.33 0.50
N PHE A 233 5.85 -10.77 1.62
CA PHE A 233 6.16 -11.22 2.98
C PHE A 233 5.29 -12.41 3.45
N PHE A 234 4.48 -13.00 2.60
CA PHE A 234 3.49 -14.03 2.89
C PHE A 234 2.44 -13.57 3.92
N LEU A 235 2.82 -13.37 5.18
CA LEU A 235 1.95 -12.83 6.23
C LEU A 235 1.99 -11.30 6.22
N SER A 236 0.88 -10.70 5.83
CA SER A 236 0.66 -9.26 5.83
C SER A 236 -0.81 -8.97 6.16
N THR A 237 -1.15 -7.70 6.35
CA THR A 237 -2.55 -7.30 6.49
C THR A 237 -3.27 -7.15 5.14
N ASN A 238 -2.53 -7.28 4.02
CA ASN A 238 -3.08 -7.09 2.69
C ASN A 238 -4.03 -8.23 2.29
N SER A 239 -4.98 -7.92 1.44
CA SER A 239 -5.79 -8.95 0.76
C SER A 239 -4.90 -9.83 -0.11
N ILE A 240 -5.23 -11.12 -0.23
CA ILE A 240 -4.52 -12.07 -1.11
C ILE A 240 -4.50 -11.60 -2.57
N SER A 241 -5.47 -10.79 -3.00
CA SER A 241 -5.51 -10.17 -4.33
C SER A 241 -4.48 -9.07 -4.52
N GLY A 242 -3.98 -8.45 -3.44
CA GLY A 242 -2.87 -7.48 -3.50
C GLY A 242 -1.58 -8.21 -3.86
N ASN A 243 -1.16 -8.13 -5.10
CA ASN A 243 0.04 -8.77 -5.61
C ASN A 243 0.82 -7.83 -6.52
N VAL A 244 2.10 -8.13 -6.74
CA VAL A 244 2.98 -7.30 -7.53
C VAL A 244 2.88 -7.55 -9.04
N THR A 245 2.16 -8.60 -9.49
CA THR A 245 2.21 -9.09 -10.88
C THR A 245 2.06 -7.99 -11.91
N ALA A 246 1.00 -7.19 -11.87
CA ALA A 246 0.78 -6.15 -12.89
C ALA A 246 1.89 -5.09 -12.93
N THR A 247 2.29 -4.54 -11.77
CA THR A 247 3.35 -3.52 -11.69
C THR A 247 4.73 -4.11 -12.00
N PHE A 248 4.98 -5.35 -11.60
CA PHE A 248 6.22 -6.07 -11.90
C PHE A 248 6.34 -6.40 -13.39
N ARG A 249 5.23 -6.82 -14.05
CA ARG A 249 5.21 -7.04 -15.51
C ARG A 249 5.40 -5.72 -16.25
N ALA A 250 4.79 -4.63 -15.79
CA ALA A 250 5.04 -3.30 -16.34
C ALA A 250 6.51 -2.88 -16.18
N TRP A 251 7.15 -3.20 -15.04
CA TRP A 251 8.58 -2.98 -14.83
C TRP A 251 9.44 -3.75 -15.85
N LYS A 252 9.12 -5.02 -16.12
CA LYS A 252 9.81 -5.81 -17.16
C LYS A 252 9.61 -5.26 -18.57
N LYS A 253 8.59 -4.46 -18.82
CA LYS A 253 8.31 -3.79 -20.10
C LYS A 253 8.89 -2.38 -20.21
N GLY A 254 9.57 -1.88 -19.17
CA GLY A 254 10.28 -0.59 -19.18
C GLY A 254 9.67 0.51 -18.31
N ALA A 255 8.61 0.25 -17.55
CA ALA A 255 8.18 1.14 -16.47
C ALA A 255 9.19 1.04 -15.31
N PHE A 256 9.68 2.16 -14.79
CA PHE A 256 10.63 2.09 -13.68
C PHE A 256 9.90 1.81 -12.36
N PHE A 257 10.59 1.10 -11.44
CA PHE A 257 10.07 0.82 -10.10
C PHE A 257 10.83 1.65 -9.06
N ALA A 258 10.10 2.43 -8.26
CA ALA A 258 10.71 3.39 -7.34
C ALA A 258 10.62 2.94 -5.89
N ASN A 259 11.72 3.14 -5.14
CA ASN A 259 11.82 2.92 -3.70
C ASN A 259 11.22 1.58 -3.20
N PRO A 260 11.46 0.42 -3.82
CA PRO A 260 10.79 -0.84 -3.47
C PRO A 260 11.04 -1.28 -2.02
N CYS A 261 12.09 -0.79 -1.36
CA CYS A 261 12.38 -1.11 0.04
C CYS A 261 11.54 -0.34 1.06
N TYR A 262 10.75 0.65 0.65
CA TYR A 262 9.90 1.42 1.56
C TYR A 262 8.60 0.68 1.84
N THR A 263 8.61 -0.11 2.90
CA THR A 263 7.46 -0.88 3.38
C THR A 263 7.06 -0.39 4.77
N GLN A 264 5.77 -0.17 5.00
CA GLN A 264 5.25 0.23 6.30
C GLN A 264 4.79 -0.98 7.10
N ILE A 265 5.20 -1.00 8.35
CA ILE A 265 4.76 -1.96 9.35
C ILE A 265 3.68 -1.30 10.21
N HIS A 266 2.58 -2.02 10.49
CA HIS A 266 1.50 -1.55 11.35
C HIS A 266 1.64 -2.17 12.74
N PRO A 267 1.68 -1.38 13.82
CA PRO A 267 1.99 -1.89 15.17
C PRO A 267 0.84 -2.63 15.84
N THR A 268 -0.41 -2.46 15.38
CA THR A 268 -1.60 -2.99 16.05
C THR A 268 -2.28 -4.08 15.22
N CYS A 269 -1.61 -5.21 15.00
CA CYS A 269 -2.23 -6.36 14.34
C CYS A 269 -2.38 -7.53 15.33
N ILE A 270 -3.40 -8.38 15.13
CA ILE A 270 -3.52 -9.62 15.90
C ILE A 270 -2.34 -10.52 15.53
N PRO A 271 -1.57 -11.04 16.51
CA PRO A 271 -0.44 -11.90 16.26
C PRO A 271 -0.82 -13.19 15.51
N VAL A 272 0.18 -13.84 14.93
CA VAL A 272 0.00 -15.16 14.29
C VAL A 272 -0.58 -16.13 15.31
N SER A 273 -1.67 -16.82 14.96
CA SER A 273 -2.39 -17.77 15.82
C SER A 273 -2.33 -19.22 15.35
N GLY A 274 -1.81 -19.50 14.15
CA GLY A 274 -1.70 -20.87 13.64
C GLY A 274 -0.92 -21.02 12.34
N GLU A 275 -0.52 -22.25 12.03
CA GLU A 275 0.31 -22.57 10.86
C GLU A 275 -0.40 -22.40 9.51
N HIS A 276 -1.72 -22.45 9.51
CA HIS A 276 -2.53 -22.33 8.28
C HIS A 276 -2.97 -20.90 8.00
N GLN A 277 -2.59 -19.94 8.83
CA GLN A 277 -2.94 -18.54 8.64
C GLN A 277 -2.23 -17.97 7.41
N ALA A 278 -3.00 -17.36 6.51
CA ALA A 278 -2.52 -16.78 5.26
C ALA A 278 -2.58 -15.24 5.26
N LYS A 279 -3.14 -14.63 6.32
CA LYS A 279 -3.33 -13.19 6.46
C LYS A 279 -3.33 -12.79 7.92
N LEU A 280 -2.77 -11.62 8.23
CA LEU A 280 -2.86 -11.02 9.56
C LEU A 280 -4.03 -10.03 9.63
N THR A 281 -4.73 -10.02 10.76
CA THR A 281 -5.84 -9.09 10.95
C THR A 281 -5.34 -7.79 11.55
N LEU A 282 -5.60 -6.70 10.82
CA LEU A 282 -5.38 -5.34 11.29
C LEU A 282 -6.41 -4.98 12.35
N MET A 283 -5.93 -4.43 13.46
CA MET A 283 -6.75 -3.69 14.42
C MET A 283 -6.52 -2.19 14.24
N SER A 284 -7.59 -1.41 14.34
CA SER A 284 -7.49 0.04 14.14
C SER A 284 -6.47 0.68 15.09
N GLU A 285 -5.61 1.53 14.53
CA GLU A 285 -4.64 2.30 15.32
C GLU A 285 -5.31 3.23 16.33
N SER A 286 -6.58 3.62 16.09
CA SER A 286 -7.37 4.43 17.02
C SER A 286 -7.56 3.79 18.41
N LEU A 287 -7.41 2.47 18.52
CA LEU A 287 -7.41 1.78 19.80
C LEU A 287 -6.32 2.31 20.75
N ARG A 288 -5.21 2.81 20.21
CA ARG A 288 -4.12 3.40 20.99
C ARG A 288 -4.42 4.82 21.54
N ASN A 289 -5.55 5.42 21.15
CA ASN A 289 -5.98 6.69 21.72
C ASN A 289 -6.43 6.55 23.19
N ASP A 290 -7.03 5.42 23.52
CA ASP A 290 -7.51 5.13 24.86
C ASP A 290 -6.80 3.92 25.49
N GLY A 291 -6.31 2.98 24.69
CA GLY A 291 -5.57 1.81 25.14
C GLY A 291 -4.08 2.10 25.38
N ARG A 292 -3.53 1.52 26.44
CA ARG A 292 -2.12 1.64 26.82
C ARG A 292 -1.33 0.39 26.42
N VAL A 293 -0.15 0.59 25.82
CA VAL A 293 0.70 -0.53 25.36
C VAL A 293 1.77 -0.85 26.40
N TRP A 294 1.87 -2.14 26.80
CA TRP A 294 2.84 -2.57 27.79
C TRP A 294 3.34 -4.01 27.58
N VAL A 295 4.46 -4.33 28.22
CA VAL A 295 4.99 -5.68 28.40
C VAL A 295 5.39 -5.88 29.87
N PRO A 296 5.54 -7.12 30.36
CA PRO A 296 6.16 -7.35 31.67
C PRO A 296 7.58 -6.78 31.73
N LYS A 297 7.98 -6.30 32.92
CA LYS A 297 9.37 -5.88 33.16
C LYS A 297 10.34 -7.06 33.15
N ARG A 298 9.91 -8.24 33.59
CA ARG A 298 10.72 -9.46 33.68
C ARG A 298 10.37 -10.43 32.56
N LYS A 299 11.37 -11.10 32.01
CA LYS A 299 11.20 -12.07 30.90
C LYS A 299 10.33 -13.27 31.31
N GLU A 300 10.51 -13.77 32.51
CA GLU A 300 9.80 -14.93 33.06
C GLU A 300 8.30 -14.69 33.27
N ASP A 301 7.86 -13.44 33.21
CA ASP A 301 6.45 -13.05 33.37
C ASP A 301 5.69 -13.05 32.02
N GLY A 302 6.36 -13.19 30.89
CA GLY A 302 5.73 -13.16 29.55
C GLY A 302 4.69 -14.25 29.29
N GLY A 303 4.77 -15.38 30.03
CA GLY A 303 3.80 -16.47 29.96
C GLY A 303 2.68 -16.41 31.03
N LYS A 304 2.73 -15.44 31.95
CA LYS A 304 1.72 -15.31 33.01
C LYS A 304 0.42 -14.66 32.51
N PRO A 305 -0.73 -15.00 33.11
CA PRO A 305 -1.97 -14.26 32.84
C PRO A 305 -1.78 -12.76 33.13
N PRO A 306 -2.25 -11.84 32.25
CA PRO A 306 -2.01 -10.41 32.42
C PRO A 306 -2.57 -9.83 33.73
N ALA A 307 -3.68 -10.38 34.23
CA ALA A 307 -4.26 -9.98 35.50
C ALA A 307 -3.38 -10.29 36.74
N SER A 308 -2.47 -11.27 36.62
CA SER A 308 -1.54 -11.63 37.69
C SER A 308 -0.28 -10.76 37.75
N ILE A 309 -0.09 -9.85 36.78
CA ILE A 309 1.08 -8.97 36.70
C ILE A 309 0.69 -7.61 37.28
N PRO A 310 1.25 -7.25 38.48
CA PRO A 310 0.96 -5.96 39.11
C PRO A 310 1.34 -4.77 38.23
N GLU A 311 0.67 -3.65 38.38
CA GLU A 311 0.95 -2.40 37.69
C GLU A 311 2.44 -1.99 37.78
N THR A 312 3.02 -2.18 38.96
CA THR A 312 4.45 -1.90 39.23
C THR A 312 5.42 -2.75 38.42
N ASP A 313 4.99 -3.91 37.92
CA ASP A 313 5.79 -4.84 37.14
C ASP A 313 5.50 -4.76 35.64
N ARG A 314 4.69 -3.78 35.22
CA ARG A 314 4.40 -3.45 33.81
C ARG A 314 5.36 -2.39 33.30
N ASP A 315 5.86 -2.55 32.08
CA ASP A 315 6.64 -1.54 31.36
C ASP A 315 5.80 -0.94 30.22
N TYR A 316 5.33 0.26 30.40
CA TYR A 316 4.65 1.08 29.39
C TYR A 316 5.71 1.72 28.48
N TYR A 317 6.40 0.89 27.72
CA TYR A 317 7.63 1.22 27.02
C TYR A 317 7.50 2.37 26.00
N LEU A 318 6.34 2.55 25.36
CA LEU A 318 6.11 3.69 24.45
C LEU A 318 6.04 5.01 25.23
N GLU A 319 5.31 5.04 26.35
CA GLU A 319 5.20 6.22 27.20
C GLU A 319 6.55 6.61 27.82
N ARG A 320 7.34 5.61 28.19
CA ARG A 320 8.68 5.80 28.77
C ARG A 320 9.70 6.29 27.73
N LYS A 321 9.71 5.70 26.53
CA LYS A 321 10.69 6.02 25.47
C LYS A 321 10.33 7.31 24.72
N TYR A 322 9.06 7.58 24.52
CA TYR A 322 8.53 8.66 23.69
C TYR A 322 7.47 9.48 24.42
N PRO A 323 7.82 10.19 25.48
CA PRO A 323 6.84 10.85 26.37
C PRO A 323 5.98 11.90 25.66
N SER A 324 6.48 12.56 24.61
CA SER A 324 5.74 13.56 23.84
C SER A 324 4.54 12.98 23.07
N TYR A 325 4.59 11.72 22.68
CA TYR A 325 3.56 11.04 21.88
C TYR A 325 2.96 9.82 22.59
N GLY A 326 3.70 9.18 23.49
CA GLY A 326 3.26 7.99 24.22
C GLY A 326 2.77 6.89 23.27
N ASN A 327 1.56 6.41 23.53
CA ASN A 327 0.94 5.36 22.72
C ASN A 327 0.60 5.80 21.29
N LEU A 328 0.62 7.11 20.99
CA LEU A 328 0.38 7.68 19.66
C LEU A 328 1.66 7.86 18.82
N ALA A 329 2.80 7.35 19.29
CA ALA A 329 4.04 7.35 18.51
C ALA A 329 3.81 6.76 17.09
N PRO A 330 4.48 7.31 16.04
CA PRO A 330 4.33 6.87 14.67
C PRO A 330 4.53 5.37 14.47
N ARG A 331 3.99 4.83 13.38
CA ARG A 331 3.96 3.39 13.10
C ARG A 331 5.32 2.74 13.06
N ASP A 332 6.29 3.36 12.41
CA ASP A 332 7.66 2.86 12.29
C ASP A 332 8.33 2.77 13.67
N ILE A 333 8.15 3.77 14.52
CA ILE A 333 8.69 3.84 15.88
C ILE A 333 8.00 2.82 16.78
N SER A 334 6.66 2.82 16.83
CA SER A 334 5.90 1.90 17.67
C SER A 334 6.16 0.43 17.30
N SER A 335 6.33 0.13 16.01
CA SER A 335 6.61 -1.22 15.53
C SER A 335 8.02 -1.68 15.93
N ARG A 336 9.03 -0.82 15.77
CA ARG A 336 10.40 -1.14 16.20
C ARG A 336 10.49 -1.34 17.71
N ALA A 337 9.85 -0.47 18.49
CA ALA A 337 9.83 -0.58 19.94
C ALA A 337 9.15 -1.87 20.42
N ALA A 338 8.05 -2.29 19.76
CA ALA A 338 7.39 -3.57 20.06
C ALA A 338 8.29 -4.77 19.72
N LYS A 339 9.00 -4.73 18.57
CA LYS A 339 9.96 -5.77 18.21
C LYS A 339 11.10 -5.84 19.21
N GLU A 340 11.66 -4.71 19.60
CA GLU A 340 12.78 -4.62 20.55
C GLU A 340 12.45 -5.28 21.87
N VAL A 341 11.32 -4.96 22.50
CA VAL A 341 10.92 -5.57 23.78
C VAL A 341 10.62 -7.05 23.66
N CYS A 342 10.15 -7.52 22.49
CA CYS A 342 9.99 -8.95 22.22
C CYS A 342 11.33 -9.65 22.02
N ASP A 343 12.28 -9.05 21.30
CA ASP A 343 13.63 -9.59 21.09
C ASP A 343 14.45 -9.63 22.40
N GLU A 344 14.17 -8.70 23.34
CA GLU A 344 14.67 -8.75 24.71
C GLU A 344 14.11 -9.94 25.53
N GLY A 345 13.15 -10.68 24.99
CA GLY A 345 12.50 -11.83 25.64
C GLY A 345 11.35 -11.44 26.58
N ARG A 346 10.86 -10.20 26.54
CA ARG A 346 9.72 -9.70 27.34
C ARG A 346 8.39 -9.74 26.61
N GLY A 347 8.38 -10.28 25.38
CA GLY A 347 7.17 -10.46 24.61
C GLY A 347 6.20 -11.45 25.26
N VAL A 348 4.91 -11.29 24.94
CA VAL A 348 3.81 -12.05 25.54
C VAL A 348 3.14 -12.97 24.50
N GLY A 349 2.40 -13.97 25.00
CA GLY A 349 1.68 -14.94 24.19
C GLY A 349 2.58 -16.01 23.54
N PRO A 350 2.03 -16.87 22.67
CA PRO A 350 2.76 -17.95 22.04
C PRO A 350 3.99 -17.44 21.28
N GLY A 351 5.17 -18.02 21.61
CA GLY A 351 6.43 -17.65 21.00
C GLY A 351 6.98 -16.28 21.39
N GLY A 352 6.39 -15.58 22.38
CA GLY A 352 6.86 -14.27 22.85
C GLY A 352 6.78 -13.16 21.80
N ARG A 353 5.95 -13.32 20.79
CA ARG A 353 5.75 -12.35 19.71
C ARG A 353 4.43 -11.62 19.88
N GLY A 354 4.31 -10.83 20.93
CA GLY A 354 3.16 -10.00 21.24
C GLY A 354 3.47 -8.98 22.32
N VAL A 355 2.70 -7.91 22.34
CA VAL A 355 2.65 -6.92 23.41
C VAL A 355 1.19 -6.71 23.81
N TYR A 356 0.92 -6.25 24.99
CA TYR A 356 -0.44 -5.98 25.46
C TYR A 356 -0.89 -4.58 25.04
N LEU A 357 -2.16 -4.45 24.63
CA LEU A 357 -2.91 -3.20 24.47
C LEU A 357 -4.09 -3.26 25.44
N ASP A 358 -4.03 -2.44 26.50
CA ASP A 358 -4.86 -2.54 27.70
C ASP A 358 -5.82 -1.37 27.83
N PHE A 359 -7.10 -1.67 27.99
CA PHE A 359 -8.17 -0.69 28.16
C PHE A 359 -8.65 -0.52 29.60
N ALA A 360 -8.09 -1.24 30.57
CA ALA A 360 -8.54 -1.20 31.96
C ALA A 360 -8.59 0.23 32.52
N ASP A 361 -7.58 1.06 32.24
CA ASP A 361 -7.52 2.45 32.68
C ASP A 361 -8.59 3.32 32.01
N ALA A 362 -8.80 3.14 30.71
CA ALA A 362 -9.80 3.89 29.97
C ALA A 362 -11.23 3.54 30.43
N ILE A 363 -11.50 2.26 30.70
CA ILE A 363 -12.78 1.78 31.21
C ILE A 363 -13.04 2.35 32.60
N ARG A 364 -12.04 2.34 33.49
CA ARG A 364 -12.17 2.95 34.84
C ARG A 364 -12.45 4.45 34.77
N ARG A 365 -11.79 5.17 33.87
CA ARG A 365 -11.90 6.63 33.73
C ARG A 365 -13.19 7.09 33.07
N SER A 366 -13.62 6.41 32.00
CA SER A 366 -14.67 6.89 31.09
C SER A 366 -15.93 6.02 31.11
N GLY A 367 -15.90 4.87 31.78
CA GLY A 367 -16.97 3.86 31.78
C GLY A 367 -16.91 2.93 30.57
N GLU A 368 -17.39 1.70 30.76
CA GLU A 368 -17.42 0.67 29.71
C GLU A 368 -18.31 1.09 28.54
N ASP A 369 -19.45 1.71 28.78
CA ASP A 369 -20.37 2.15 27.72
C ASP A 369 -19.71 3.16 26.77
N THR A 370 -18.92 4.08 27.28
CA THR A 370 -18.16 5.04 26.47
C THR A 370 -17.14 4.33 25.57
N ILE A 371 -16.45 3.35 26.11
CA ILE A 371 -15.48 2.55 25.35
C ILE A 371 -16.19 1.66 24.32
N ARG A 372 -17.35 1.12 24.66
CA ARG A 372 -18.23 0.34 23.77
C ARG A 372 -18.73 1.19 22.59
N ASP A 373 -19.16 2.40 22.84
CA ASP A 373 -19.59 3.33 21.78
C ASP A 373 -18.46 3.68 20.81
N ARG A 374 -17.22 3.77 21.30
CA ARG A 374 -16.04 4.11 20.49
C ARG A 374 -15.49 2.92 19.71
N TYR A 375 -15.42 1.75 20.33
CA TYR A 375 -14.62 0.62 19.86
C TYR A 375 -15.34 -0.73 19.88
N GLY A 376 -16.62 -0.81 20.25
CA GLY A 376 -17.32 -2.05 20.49
C GLY A 376 -17.26 -3.04 19.33
N ASN A 377 -17.41 -2.56 18.10
CA ASN A 377 -17.28 -3.39 16.90
C ASN A 377 -15.85 -3.94 16.67
N LEU A 378 -14.82 -3.23 17.12
CA LEU A 378 -13.43 -3.70 17.04
C LEU A 378 -13.16 -4.74 18.15
N PHE A 379 -13.71 -4.55 19.32
CA PHE A 379 -13.61 -5.51 20.43
C PHE A 379 -14.33 -6.81 20.08
N GLU A 380 -15.54 -6.73 19.53
CA GLU A 380 -16.28 -7.89 19.03
C GLU A 380 -15.50 -8.64 17.94
N MET A 381 -14.90 -7.92 16.98
CA MET A 381 -14.07 -8.54 15.97
C MET A 381 -12.84 -9.25 16.58
N TYR A 382 -12.19 -8.65 17.56
CA TYR A 382 -11.06 -9.24 18.28
C TYR A 382 -11.49 -10.52 19.00
N GLU A 383 -12.60 -10.47 19.74
CA GLU A 383 -13.14 -11.60 20.48
C GLU A 383 -13.55 -12.76 19.55
N ARG A 384 -14.18 -12.48 18.40
CA ARG A 384 -14.52 -13.50 17.41
C ARG A 384 -13.30 -14.22 16.82
N ILE A 385 -12.17 -13.54 16.72
CA ILE A 385 -10.94 -14.10 16.15
C ILE A 385 -10.12 -14.83 17.21
N THR A 386 -10.03 -14.28 18.42
CA THR A 386 -9.11 -14.76 19.45
C THR A 386 -9.77 -15.53 20.58
N GLY A 387 -11.10 -15.42 20.74
CA GLY A 387 -11.86 -15.92 21.89
C GLY A 387 -11.64 -15.11 23.17
N GLN A 388 -10.95 -13.94 23.12
CA GLN A 388 -10.60 -13.12 24.27
C GLN A 388 -11.44 -11.85 24.31
N ASN A 389 -11.99 -11.53 25.49
CA ASN A 389 -12.83 -10.35 25.72
C ASN A 389 -11.97 -9.14 26.13
N ALA A 390 -11.84 -8.16 25.24
CA ALA A 390 -11.01 -6.98 25.45
C ALA A 390 -11.54 -6.00 26.53
N TYR A 391 -12.76 -6.18 27.03
CA TYR A 391 -13.26 -5.45 28.21
C TYR A 391 -12.72 -6.03 29.52
N GLN A 392 -12.29 -7.30 29.51
CA GLN A 392 -11.88 -8.02 30.73
C GLN A 392 -10.38 -8.25 30.79
N GLU A 393 -9.72 -8.41 29.64
CA GLU A 393 -8.28 -8.65 29.55
C GLU A 393 -7.64 -7.85 28.41
N PRO A 394 -6.33 -7.52 28.49
CA PRO A 394 -5.64 -6.80 27.43
C PRO A 394 -5.62 -7.57 26.11
N MET A 395 -5.82 -6.86 24.98
CA MET A 395 -5.59 -7.41 23.65
C MET A 395 -4.10 -7.73 23.48
N ARG A 396 -3.81 -8.81 22.75
CA ARG A 396 -2.45 -9.07 22.26
C ARG A 396 -2.32 -8.51 20.85
N ILE A 397 -1.30 -7.69 20.62
CA ILE A 397 -0.98 -7.10 19.34
C ILE A 397 0.50 -7.33 19.00
N TYR A 398 0.81 -7.35 17.69
CA TYR A 398 2.18 -7.41 17.19
C TYR A 398 2.27 -6.70 15.83
N PRO A 399 3.45 -6.16 15.46
CA PRO A 399 3.64 -5.51 14.16
C PRO A 399 3.48 -6.45 12.96
N ALA A 400 2.91 -5.92 11.88
CA ALA A 400 2.77 -6.65 10.61
C ALA A 400 2.95 -5.72 9.41
N VAL A 401 3.42 -6.28 8.28
CA VAL A 401 3.47 -5.56 6.99
C VAL A 401 2.07 -5.11 6.60
N HIS A 402 1.94 -3.83 6.24
CA HIS A 402 0.61 -3.22 6.04
C HIS A 402 0.48 -2.40 4.77
N TYR A 403 1.46 -1.57 4.41
CA TYR A 403 1.40 -0.66 3.28
C TYR A 403 2.77 -0.57 2.60
N THR A 404 2.77 -0.33 1.30
CA THR A 404 4.00 -0.14 0.54
C THR A 404 4.06 1.29 0.01
N MET A 405 5.10 2.05 0.38
CA MET A 405 5.34 3.40 -0.14
C MET A 405 6.15 3.37 -1.44
N GLY A 406 6.85 2.28 -1.71
CA GLY A 406 7.42 2.01 -3.02
C GLY A 406 6.36 1.59 -4.03
N GLY A 407 6.68 1.64 -5.33
CA GLY A 407 5.76 1.30 -6.41
C GLY A 407 6.30 1.75 -7.77
N THR A 408 5.50 1.65 -8.81
CA THR A 408 5.89 2.17 -10.12
C THR A 408 6.19 3.66 -10.04
N TRP A 409 7.32 4.08 -10.60
CA TRP A 409 7.64 5.50 -10.72
C TRP A 409 6.64 6.21 -11.63
N VAL A 410 6.15 7.36 -11.20
CA VAL A 410 5.25 8.22 -11.98
C VAL A 410 5.71 9.67 -11.91
N ASP A 411 5.39 10.46 -12.94
CA ASP A 411 5.58 11.91 -12.95
C ASP A 411 4.49 12.64 -12.14
N TYR A 412 4.51 13.96 -12.14
CA TYR A 412 3.48 14.78 -11.47
C TYR A 412 2.07 14.54 -12.01
N GLY A 413 1.95 14.06 -13.25
CA GLY A 413 0.68 13.70 -13.89
C GLY A 413 0.25 12.25 -13.66
N LEU A 414 0.90 11.48 -12.81
CA LEU A 414 0.66 10.06 -12.56
C LEU A 414 0.98 9.13 -13.74
N MET A 415 1.71 9.60 -14.75
CA MET A 415 2.16 8.79 -15.88
C MET A 415 3.54 8.19 -15.59
N SER A 416 3.71 6.90 -15.88
CA SER A 416 4.99 6.21 -15.71
C SER A 416 6.03 6.63 -16.76
N THR A 417 7.22 6.03 -16.73
CA THR A 417 8.23 6.20 -17.79
C THR A 417 7.77 5.68 -19.16
N LEU A 418 6.71 4.86 -19.20
CA LEU A 418 6.05 4.43 -20.45
C LEU A 418 4.85 5.34 -20.74
N PRO A 419 4.87 6.11 -21.86
CA PRO A 419 3.72 6.90 -22.27
C PRO A 419 2.45 6.06 -22.37
N GLY A 420 1.32 6.60 -21.88
CA GLY A 420 0.04 5.90 -21.88
C GLY A 420 -0.16 4.90 -20.73
N LEU A 421 0.86 4.66 -19.89
CA LEU A 421 0.72 3.90 -18.66
C LEU A 421 0.65 4.85 -17.48
N PHE A 422 -0.53 4.91 -16.83
CA PHE A 422 -0.76 5.63 -15.58
C PHE A 422 -0.83 4.66 -14.41
N VAL A 423 -0.34 5.08 -13.24
CA VAL A 423 -0.39 4.24 -12.04
C VAL A 423 -0.87 5.08 -10.86
N ILE A 424 -1.89 4.60 -10.15
CA ILE A 424 -2.61 5.34 -9.12
C ILE A 424 -2.74 4.57 -7.81
N GLY A 425 -2.90 5.31 -6.72
CA GLY A 425 -2.99 4.76 -5.37
C GLY A 425 -1.71 4.05 -4.95
N GLU A 426 -1.81 3.02 -4.13
CA GLU A 426 -0.68 2.29 -3.56
C GLU A 426 0.17 1.51 -4.60
N ALA A 427 -0.26 1.44 -5.87
CA ALA A 427 0.50 0.81 -6.94
C ALA A 427 1.66 1.70 -7.45
N ASN A 428 1.57 3.03 -7.28
CA ASN A 428 2.68 3.94 -7.53
C ASN A 428 3.56 4.13 -6.27
N PHE A 429 4.74 4.74 -6.46
CA PHE A 429 5.60 5.11 -5.33
C PHE A 429 5.02 6.33 -4.62
N SER A 430 4.26 6.18 -3.67
CA SER A 430 3.35 7.14 -3.05
C SER A 430 3.95 8.51 -2.68
N ASP A 431 3.09 9.47 -2.41
CA ASP A 431 3.44 10.80 -1.90
C ASP A 431 3.73 10.79 -0.37
N HIS A 432 4.16 9.65 0.19
CA HIS A 432 4.33 9.46 1.63
C HIS A 432 5.79 9.33 2.07
N GLY A 433 6.73 9.33 1.14
CA GLY A 433 8.16 9.14 1.46
C GLY A 433 8.45 7.78 2.08
N ALA A 434 9.30 7.73 3.10
CA ALA A 434 9.74 6.49 3.72
C ALA A 434 8.81 5.93 4.80
N ASN A 435 7.82 6.72 5.24
CA ASN A 435 6.80 6.30 6.20
C ASN A 435 5.52 7.11 6.02
N ARG A 436 4.38 6.43 6.01
CA ARG A 436 3.06 7.03 5.80
C ARG A 436 2.39 7.36 7.13
N LEU A 437 1.84 8.57 7.24
CA LEU A 437 0.96 8.92 8.36
C LEU A 437 -0.30 8.03 8.36
N GLY A 438 -0.79 7.68 9.53
CA GLY A 438 -2.06 6.99 9.69
C GLY A 438 -3.18 7.70 8.91
N ALA A 439 -4.13 6.94 8.36
CA ALA A 439 -5.29 7.46 7.61
C ALA A 439 -5.00 8.19 6.27
N SER A 440 -3.76 8.22 5.76
CA SER A 440 -3.40 8.89 4.50
C SER A 440 -3.45 8.01 3.25
N GLY A 441 -3.41 6.67 3.37
CA GLY A 441 -3.43 5.78 2.19
C GLY A 441 -4.72 5.84 1.40
N LEU A 442 -5.88 5.88 2.07
CA LEU A 442 -7.18 6.05 1.41
C LEU A 442 -7.31 7.45 0.77
N MET A 443 -6.75 8.48 1.44
CA MET A 443 -6.70 9.85 0.92
C MET A 443 -5.97 9.91 -0.43
N GLN A 444 -4.78 9.31 -0.53
CA GLN A 444 -4.03 9.26 -1.79
C GLN A 444 -4.82 8.54 -2.88
N GLY A 445 -5.39 7.37 -2.59
CA GLY A 445 -6.15 6.61 -3.59
C GLY A 445 -7.32 7.39 -4.19
N LEU A 446 -8.04 8.17 -3.37
CA LEU A 446 -9.14 9.03 -3.84
C LEU A 446 -8.65 10.32 -4.50
N ALA A 447 -7.53 10.90 -4.01
CA ALA A 447 -6.90 12.04 -4.67
C ALA A 447 -6.52 11.70 -6.12
N ASP A 448 -5.80 10.58 -6.30
CA ASP A 448 -5.38 10.13 -7.62
C ASP A 448 -6.57 9.84 -8.53
N GLY A 449 -7.58 9.10 -8.02
CA GLY A 449 -8.72 8.65 -8.82
C GLY A 449 -9.71 9.75 -9.18
N TYR A 450 -10.05 10.64 -8.24
CA TYR A 450 -11.06 11.68 -8.45
C TYR A 450 -10.50 13.03 -8.90
N PHE A 451 -9.31 13.42 -8.40
CA PHE A 451 -8.87 14.82 -8.49
C PHE A 451 -7.63 15.04 -9.37
N ILE A 452 -6.87 13.98 -9.69
CA ILE A 452 -5.62 14.12 -10.44
C ILE A 452 -5.71 13.45 -11.80
N LEU A 453 -5.90 12.12 -11.85
CA LEU A 453 -5.91 11.35 -13.09
C LEU A 453 -6.91 11.87 -14.15
N PRO A 454 -8.15 12.27 -13.80
CA PRO A 454 -9.11 12.73 -14.80
C PRO A 454 -8.63 13.93 -15.61
N TYR A 455 -7.83 14.80 -15.01
CA TYR A 455 -7.21 15.93 -15.71
C TYR A 455 -6.01 15.50 -16.54
N THR A 456 -5.11 14.72 -15.94
CA THR A 456 -3.81 14.40 -16.55
C THR A 456 -3.93 13.43 -17.72
N ILE A 457 -4.86 12.46 -17.64
CA ILE A 457 -5.15 11.57 -18.77
C ILE A 457 -5.82 12.33 -19.94
N GLY A 458 -6.70 13.28 -19.63
CA GLY A 458 -7.30 14.17 -20.63
C GLY A 458 -6.25 15.01 -21.34
N HIS A 459 -5.30 15.56 -20.59
CA HIS A 459 -4.15 16.28 -21.13
C HIS A 459 -3.28 15.41 -22.04
N PHE A 460 -3.00 14.17 -21.63
CA PHE A 460 -2.25 13.20 -22.45
C PHE A 460 -2.93 12.96 -23.79
N PHE A 461 -4.24 12.72 -23.82
CA PHE A 461 -4.98 12.49 -25.06
C PHE A 461 -5.07 13.74 -25.96
N ALA A 462 -5.17 14.93 -25.36
CA ALA A 462 -5.25 16.19 -26.11
C ALA A 462 -3.90 16.69 -26.62
N SER A 463 -2.79 16.21 -26.05
CA SER A 463 -1.44 16.69 -26.36
C SER A 463 -0.70 15.86 -27.40
N ARG A 464 -1.19 14.69 -27.74
CA ARG A 464 -0.54 13.75 -28.66
C ARG A 464 -1.56 13.08 -29.56
N GLU A 465 -1.20 12.87 -30.80
CA GLU A 465 -1.95 11.98 -31.67
C GLU A 465 -1.86 10.55 -31.15
N GLN A 466 -2.99 9.89 -31.00
CA GLN A 466 -3.08 8.51 -30.52
C GLN A 466 -3.36 7.57 -31.70
N ALA A 467 -2.32 6.87 -32.15
CA ALA A 467 -2.52 5.80 -33.13
C ALA A 467 -3.29 4.65 -32.45
N LYS A 468 -4.41 4.26 -33.06
CA LYS A 468 -5.16 3.07 -32.65
C LYS A 468 -4.38 1.81 -33.06
N VAL A 469 -4.15 0.93 -32.09
CA VAL A 469 -3.45 -0.33 -32.32
C VAL A 469 -4.44 -1.48 -32.05
N PRO A 470 -4.77 -2.28 -33.06
CA PRO A 470 -5.70 -3.40 -32.89
C PRO A 470 -5.01 -4.59 -32.22
N THR A 471 -5.78 -5.47 -31.58
CA THR A 471 -5.26 -6.67 -30.88
C THR A 471 -4.62 -7.72 -31.82
N ASN A 472 -4.80 -7.61 -33.12
CA ASN A 472 -4.10 -8.47 -34.08
C ASN A 472 -2.68 -7.98 -34.45
N HIS A 473 -2.22 -6.87 -33.87
CA HIS A 473 -0.85 -6.36 -34.02
C HIS A 473 0.19 -7.38 -33.50
N ALA A 474 1.39 -7.41 -34.10
CA ALA A 474 2.42 -8.39 -33.78
C ALA A 474 2.80 -8.39 -32.27
N GLU A 475 2.90 -7.22 -31.63
CA GLU A 475 3.26 -7.11 -30.20
C GLU A 475 2.16 -7.67 -29.28
N PHE A 476 0.88 -7.58 -29.65
CA PHE A 476 -0.21 -8.24 -28.93
C PHE A 476 -0.12 -9.76 -29.02
N LYS A 477 0.09 -10.29 -30.23
CA LYS A 477 0.23 -11.74 -30.44
C LYS A 477 1.44 -12.31 -29.70
N LYS A 478 2.55 -11.58 -29.72
CA LYS A 478 3.76 -11.94 -28.98
C LYS A 478 3.51 -11.98 -27.47
N ALA A 479 2.91 -10.93 -26.90
CA ALA A 479 2.60 -10.88 -25.48
C ALA A 479 1.64 -11.99 -25.05
N GLU A 480 0.63 -12.32 -25.87
CA GLU A 480 -0.24 -13.49 -25.62
C GLU A 480 0.54 -14.80 -25.61
N GLU A 481 1.43 -15.01 -26.58
CA GLU A 481 2.23 -16.25 -26.65
C GLU A 481 3.20 -16.33 -25.47
N ASP A 482 3.85 -15.23 -25.08
CA ASP A 482 4.72 -15.17 -23.90
C ASP A 482 3.95 -15.55 -22.62
N VAL A 483 2.70 -15.10 -22.47
CA VAL A 483 1.82 -15.48 -21.35
C VAL A 483 1.43 -16.96 -21.42
N ARG A 484 1.04 -17.47 -22.60
CA ARG A 484 0.71 -18.89 -22.78
C ARG A 484 1.89 -19.80 -22.48
N GLU A 485 3.08 -19.40 -22.91
CA GLU A 485 4.32 -20.14 -22.62
C GLU A 485 4.64 -20.12 -21.12
N SER A 486 4.46 -18.99 -20.44
CA SER A 486 4.62 -18.91 -18.99
C SER A 486 3.66 -19.83 -18.24
N VAL A 487 2.40 -19.90 -18.65
CA VAL A 487 1.39 -20.82 -18.08
C VAL A 487 1.80 -22.28 -18.36
N ARG A 488 2.16 -22.64 -19.60
CA ARG A 488 2.64 -23.99 -19.94
C ARG A 488 3.85 -24.40 -19.11
N ARG A 489 4.80 -23.47 -18.95
CA ARG A 489 5.99 -23.71 -18.15
C ARG A 489 5.68 -24.00 -16.69
N LEU A 490 4.76 -23.24 -16.07
CA LEU A 490 4.31 -23.47 -14.68
C LEU A 490 3.64 -24.84 -14.52
N LEU A 491 2.73 -25.20 -15.42
CA LEU A 491 2.03 -26.49 -15.41
C LEU A 491 2.97 -27.69 -15.68
N ALA A 492 4.05 -27.48 -16.39
CA ALA A 492 5.05 -28.52 -16.69
C ALA A 492 5.98 -28.84 -15.50
N ILE A 493 5.96 -28.03 -14.43
CA ILE A 493 6.75 -28.31 -13.23
C ILE A 493 6.06 -29.43 -12.45
N ASN A 494 6.70 -30.60 -12.40
CA ASN A 494 6.18 -31.77 -11.67
C ASN A 494 7.02 -32.05 -10.43
N GLY A 495 7.15 -31.04 -9.57
CA GLY A 495 7.89 -31.13 -8.32
C GLY A 495 7.09 -31.72 -7.16
N LYS A 496 7.67 -31.64 -5.95
CA LYS A 496 7.09 -32.22 -4.73
C LYS A 496 6.63 -31.16 -3.72
N ARG A 497 7.13 -29.94 -3.83
CA ARG A 497 6.83 -28.86 -2.89
C ARG A 497 5.51 -28.17 -3.25
N SER A 498 4.71 -27.78 -2.26
CA SER A 498 3.57 -26.90 -2.51
C SER A 498 4.05 -25.48 -2.79
N VAL A 499 3.35 -24.76 -3.67
CA VAL A 499 3.61 -23.33 -3.92
C VAL A 499 3.57 -22.52 -2.62
N THR A 500 2.62 -22.85 -1.73
CA THR A 500 2.49 -22.21 -0.41
C THR A 500 3.75 -22.43 0.46
N SER A 501 4.43 -23.58 0.38
CA SER A 501 5.65 -23.82 1.17
C SER A 501 6.80 -22.93 0.73
N ILE A 502 6.94 -22.69 -0.59
CA ILE A 502 7.92 -21.75 -1.12
C ILE A 502 7.59 -20.31 -0.72
N HIS A 503 6.33 -19.92 -0.82
CA HIS A 503 5.89 -18.58 -0.43
C HIS A 503 6.07 -18.31 1.07
N LYS A 504 5.79 -19.30 1.94
CA LYS A 504 6.07 -19.20 3.39
C LYS A 504 7.56 -19.02 3.67
N GLU A 505 8.42 -19.77 2.98
CA GLU A 505 9.87 -19.65 3.13
C GLU A 505 10.36 -18.27 2.66
N LEU A 506 9.93 -17.80 1.48
CA LEU A 506 10.24 -16.46 1.00
C LEU A 506 9.76 -15.40 1.99
N GLY A 507 8.52 -15.50 2.45
CA GLY A 507 7.93 -14.54 3.38
C GLY A 507 8.71 -14.47 4.71
N ARG A 508 9.17 -15.62 5.23
CA ARG A 508 10.01 -15.67 6.41
C ARG A 508 11.37 -15.00 6.18
N LEU A 509 12.06 -15.33 5.08
CA LEU A 509 13.32 -14.67 4.70
C LEU A 509 13.15 -13.14 4.59
N MET A 510 12.09 -12.69 3.95
CA MET A 510 11.80 -11.27 3.80
C MET A 510 11.50 -10.61 5.15
N TRP A 511 10.69 -11.24 6.00
CA TRP A 511 10.34 -10.69 7.31
C TRP A 511 11.53 -10.58 8.24
N GLU A 512 12.33 -11.65 8.34
CA GLU A 512 13.48 -11.72 9.25
C GLU A 512 14.65 -10.84 8.79
N ASN A 513 14.93 -10.78 7.48
CA ASN A 513 16.14 -10.15 6.95
C ASN A 513 15.91 -8.80 6.26
N CYS A 514 14.69 -8.49 5.82
CA CYS A 514 14.34 -7.27 5.09
C CYS A 514 13.03 -6.62 5.58
N GLY A 515 12.56 -6.99 6.78
CA GLY A 515 11.35 -6.45 7.42
C GLY A 515 11.59 -5.13 8.14
N MET A 516 11.30 -5.10 9.47
CA MET A 516 11.40 -3.88 10.30
C MET A 516 12.83 -3.42 10.56
N VAL A 517 13.75 -4.35 10.73
CA VAL A 517 15.16 -4.10 11.05
C VAL A 517 16.01 -4.87 10.05
N ARG A 518 16.98 -4.20 9.47
CA ARG A 518 17.82 -4.71 8.38
C ARG A 518 19.29 -4.51 8.72
N SER A 519 20.14 -5.44 8.29
CA SER A 519 21.59 -5.29 8.36
C SER A 519 22.22 -5.69 7.02
N ARG A 520 23.46 -5.28 6.80
CA ARG A 520 24.23 -5.77 5.64
C ARG A 520 24.23 -7.30 5.63
N GLN A 521 24.51 -7.92 6.78
CA GLN A 521 24.57 -9.37 6.93
C GLN A 521 23.23 -10.04 6.63
N SER A 522 22.10 -9.52 7.16
CA SER A 522 20.79 -10.10 6.91
C SER A 522 20.38 -9.99 5.44
N LEU A 523 20.69 -8.87 4.79
CA LEU A 523 20.43 -8.69 3.35
C LEU A 523 21.30 -9.61 2.48
N GLU A 524 22.58 -9.83 2.83
CA GLU A 524 23.45 -10.79 2.13
C GLU A 524 22.92 -12.23 2.25
N THR A 525 22.31 -12.59 3.38
CA THR A 525 21.62 -13.88 3.51
C THR A 525 20.50 -14.03 2.49
N ASN A 526 19.70 -12.98 2.28
CA ASN A 526 18.65 -12.98 1.28
C ASN A 526 19.20 -13.03 -0.15
N PHE A 527 20.27 -12.29 -0.45
CA PHE A 527 20.92 -12.34 -1.79
C PHE A 527 21.43 -13.72 -2.17
N LYS A 528 21.79 -14.52 -1.18
CA LYS A 528 22.18 -15.91 -1.41
C LYS A 528 20.96 -16.83 -1.51
N ARG A 529 20.05 -16.76 -0.52
CA ARG A 529 18.98 -17.76 -0.38
C ARG A 529 17.80 -17.56 -1.34
N ILE A 530 17.43 -16.32 -1.69
CA ILE A 530 16.28 -16.07 -2.58
C ILE A 530 16.54 -16.59 -4.01
N PRO A 531 17.70 -16.35 -4.65
CA PRO A 531 18.01 -16.97 -5.94
C PRO A 531 18.00 -18.51 -5.88
N GLU A 532 18.57 -19.14 -4.84
CA GLU A 532 18.49 -20.59 -4.64
C GLU A 532 17.03 -21.07 -4.56
N LEU A 533 16.20 -20.37 -3.78
CA LEU A 533 14.77 -20.69 -3.63
C LEU A 533 14.01 -20.54 -4.97
N ARG A 534 14.40 -19.55 -5.79
CA ARG A 534 13.86 -19.38 -7.15
C ARG A 534 14.27 -20.54 -8.07
N GLU A 535 15.50 -20.99 -8.00
CA GLU A 535 15.96 -22.18 -8.76
C GLU A 535 15.22 -23.45 -8.30
N GLU A 536 15.06 -23.62 -6.98
CA GLU A 536 14.24 -24.70 -6.41
C GLU A 536 12.80 -24.65 -6.95
N PHE A 537 12.16 -23.47 -6.98
CA PHE A 537 10.79 -23.29 -7.49
C PHE A 537 10.65 -23.84 -8.90
N TRP A 538 11.59 -23.52 -9.80
CA TRP A 538 11.56 -23.91 -11.21
C TRP A 538 12.15 -25.28 -11.52
N SER A 539 12.70 -25.99 -10.54
CA SER A 539 13.32 -27.31 -10.74
C SER A 539 12.30 -28.36 -11.20
N ARG A 540 12.59 -29.08 -12.28
CA ARG A 540 11.69 -30.10 -12.83
C ARG A 540 11.48 -31.31 -11.90
N SER A 541 12.47 -31.67 -11.10
CA SER A 541 12.43 -32.87 -10.26
C SER A 541 12.19 -32.58 -8.76
N GLY A 542 12.50 -31.39 -8.30
CA GLY A 542 12.40 -30.96 -6.89
C GLY A 542 11.55 -29.72 -6.66
N GLY A 543 11.06 -29.07 -7.71
CA GLY A 543 10.35 -27.80 -7.68
C GLY A 543 8.93 -27.89 -7.13
N VAL A 544 8.13 -26.89 -7.50
CA VAL A 544 6.74 -26.84 -7.06
C VAL A 544 5.85 -27.82 -7.82
N LYS A 545 4.77 -28.24 -7.18
CA LYS A 545 3.71 -28.99 -7.84
C LYS A 545 2.56 -28.02 -8.14
N VAL A 546 2.28 -27.80 -9.42
CA VAL A 546 1.14 -27.06 -9.90
C VAL A 546 0.12 -28.07 -10.44
N ALA A 547 -0.88 -28.40 -9.62
CA ALA A 547 -1.94 -29.34 -10.00
C ALA A 547 -3.02 -28.64 -10.86
N GLY A 548 -3.79 -29.43 -11.62
CA GLY A 548 -4.87 -28.96 -12.48
C GLY A 548 -4.40 -28.59 -13.90
N ALA A 549 -5.34 -28.08 -14.68
CA ALA A 549 -5.10 -27.67 -16.07
C ALA A 549 -5.07 -26.13 -16.22
N GLY A 550 -4.67 -25.66 -17.42
CA GLY A 550 -4.65 -24.24 -17.75
C GLY A 550 -6.02 -23.69 -18.13
N GLU A 551 -6.90 -24.54 -18.62
CA GLU A 551 -8.20 -24.20 -19.22
C GLU A 551 -9.37 -24.39 -18.26
N GLU A 552 -9.12 -24.13 -16.96
CA GLU A 552 -10.10 -24.24 -15.88
C GLU A 552 -9.77 -23.29 -14.74
N LEU A 553 -10.68 -23.17 -13.75
CA LEU A 553 -10.39 -22.51 -12.47
C LEU A 553 -9.27 -23.24 -11.74
N ASN A 554 -8.07 -22.67 -11.76
CA ASN A 554 -6.88 -23.26 -11.15
C ASN A 554 -6.18 -22.28 -10.20
N GLN A 555 -6.55 -22.31 -8.92
CA GLN A 555 -5.96 -21.47 -7.88
C GLN A 555 -4.48 -21.81 -7.61
N ASN A 556 -4.03 -23.05 -7.85
CA ASN A 556 -2.62 -23.41 -7.73
C ASN A 556 -1.79 -22.72 -8.80
N LEU A 557 -2.29 -22.65 -10.03
CA LEU A 557 -1.63 -21.95 -11.14
C LEU A 557 -1.57 -20.44 -10.89
N GLU A 558 -2.66 -19.83 -10.45
CA GLU A 558 -2.68 -18.41 -10.05
C GLU A 558 -1.63 -18.12 -8.97
N HIS A 559 -1.61 -18.94 -7.92
CA HIS A 559 -0.67 -18.77 -6.82
C HIS A 559 0.78 -19.00 -7.27
N ALA A 560 1.03 -19.99 -8.14
CA ALA A 560 2.36 -20.27 -8.69
C ALA A 560 2.89 -19.08 -9.54
N GLY A 561 2.05 -18.49 -10.39
CA GLY A 561 2.41 -17.31 -11.16
C GLY A 561 2.81 -16.12 -10.29
N ARG A 562 2.03 -15.84 -9.24
CA ARG A 562 2.33 -14.77 -8.28
C ARG A 562 3.60 -15.03 -7.48
N VAL A 563 3.81 -16.26 -7.02
CA VAL A 563 5.03 -16.60 -6.25
C VAL A 563 6.27 -16.54 -7.11
N ALA A 564 6.18 -16.92 -8.39
CA ALA A 564 7.27 -16.72 -9.35
C ALA A 564 7.66 -15.24 -9.47
N ASP A 565 6.68 -14.34 -9.56
CA ASP A 565 6.92 -12.89 -9.60
C ASP A 565 7.44 -12.36 -8.25
N PHE A 566 6.95 -12.85 -7.11
CA PHE A 566 7.44 -12.47 -5.79
C PHE A 566 8.90 -12.86 -5.57
N LEU A 567 9.34 -14.01 -6.06
CA LEU A 567 10.74 -14.45 -5.93
C LEU A 567 11.71 -13.48 -6.63
N GLU A 568 11.39 -13.07 -7.86
CA GLU A 568 12.20 -12.09 -8.59
C GLU A 568 12.08 -10.67 -7.98
N PHE A 569 10.88 -10.26 -7.57
CA PHE A 569 10.65 -8.95 -6.98
C PHE A 569 11.33 -8.78 -5.61
N ALA A 570 11.38 -9.83 -4.81
CA ALA A 570 12.08 -9.83 -3.53
C ALA A 570 13.58 -9.51 -3.67
N GLU A 571 14.21 -9.94 -4.76
CA GLU A 571 15.60 -9.59 -5.08
C GLU A 571 15.74 -8.07 -5.33
N LEU A 572 14.80 -7.46 -6.08
CA LEU A 572 14.79 -6.02 -6.31
C LEU A 572 14.58 -5.23 -5.01
N LEU A 573 13.66 -5.69 -4.14
CA LEU A 573 13.40 -5.06 -2.85
C LEU A 573 14.64 -5.12 -1.94
N CYS A 574 15.31 -6.27 -1.87
CA CYS A 574 16.56 -6.43 -1.13
C CYS A 574 17.70 -5.59 -1.73
N LEU A 575 17.78 -5.47 -3.06
CA LEU A 575 18.77 -4.66 -3.76
C LEU A 575 18.64 -3.18 -3.39
N ASP A 576 17.43 -2.64 -3.40
CA ASP A 576 17.16 -1.25 -3.00
C ASP A 576 17.48 -1.03 -1.51
N ALA A 577 17.07 -1.97 -0.64
CA ALA A 577 17.38 -1.92 0.79
C ALA A 577 18.88 -1.97 1.07
N ARG A 578 19.63 -2.72 0.27
CA ARG A 578 21.09 -2.84 0.39
C ARG A 578 21.81 -1.60 -0.12
N HIS A 579 21.28 -1.01 -1.20
CA HIS A 579 21.80 0.21 -1.80
C HIS A 579 21.65 1.42 -0.87
N ARG A 580 20.51 1.53 -0.18
CA ARG A 580 20.20 2.68 0.68
C ARG A 580 20.88 2.54 2.04
N GLU A 581 22.06 3.14 2.16
CA GLU A 581 22.89 3.10 3.38
C GLU A 581 22.54 4.25 4.33
N GLU A 582 21.29 4.28 4.77
CA GLU A 582 20.74 5.19 5.77
C GLU A 582 19.61 4.48 6.54
N SER A 583 19.03 5.14 7.54
CA SER A 583 17.75 4.75 8.13
C SER A 583 16.74 5.88 8.02
N CYS A 584 15.59 5.59 7.43
CA CYS A 584 14.46 6.53 7.30
C CYS A 584 13.14 5.76 7.30
N GLY A 585 12.16 6.22 8.09
CA GLY A 585 10.84 5.63 8.17
C GLY A 585 10.82 4.12 8.38
N GLY A 586 10.18 3.40 7.45
CA GLY A 586 10.12 1.94 7.46
C GLY A 586 11.41 1.23 7.04
N HIS A 587 12.40 1.95 6.53
CA HIS A 587 13.72 1.43 6.19
C HIS A 587 14.71 1.72 7.33
N PHE A 588 14.94 0.74 8.19
CA PHE A 588 15.86 0.88 9.32
C PHE A 588 17.04 -0.09 9.18
N ARG A 589 18.25 0.48 9.13
CA ARG A 589 19.53 -0.23 9.05
C ARG A 589 20.25 -0.14 10.38
N VAL A 590 20.63 -1.28 10.97
CA VAL A 590 21.33 -1.30 12.27
C VAL A 590 22.69 -0.57 12.22
N GLU A 591 23.31 -0.49 11.05
CA GLU A 591 24.57 0.24 10.85
C GLU A 591 24.36 1.76 10.78
N HIS A 592 23.11 2.23 10.58
CA HIS A 592 22.78 3.64 10.38
C HIS A 592 21.75 4.09 11.43
N GLN A 593 22.18 4.12 12.67
CA GLN A 593 21.39 4.62 13.81
C GLN A 593 22.20 5.63 14.62
N THR A 594 21.50 6.45 15.39
CA THR A 594 22.10 7.38 16.34
C THR A 594 22.63 6.62 17.57
N ALA A 595 23.37 7.29 18.43
CA ALA A 595 23.91 6.68 19.66
C ALA A 595 22.81 6.19 20.61
N ASP A 596 21.61 6.75 20.53
CA ASP A 596 20.43 6.39 21.32
C ASP A 596 19.46 5.46 20.59
N GLY A 597 19.90 4.83 19.48
CA GLY A 597 19.16 3.78 18.77
C GLY A 597 18.10 4.25 17.79
N GLU A 598 18.01 5.56 17.51
CA GLU A 598 17.03 6.10 16.54
C GLU A 598 17.57 6.07 15.11
N ALA A 599 16.65 6.19 14.14
CA ALA A 599 16.99 6.21 12.72
C ALA A 599 17.91 7.39 12.37
N LYS A 600 19.02 7.11 11.69
CA LYS A 600 19.96 8.11 11.21
C LYS A 600 19.86 8.23 9.69
N ARG A 601 19.25 9.33 9.22
CA ARG A 601 19.21 9.71 7.81
C ARG A 601 20.55 10.21 7.32
N ASP A 602 20.78 10.05 6.03
CA ASP A 602 21.89 10.68 5.30
C ASP A 602 21.34 11.49 4.12
N ASP A 603 20.92 12.71 4.42
CA ASP A 603 20.29 13.60 3.44
C ASP A 603 21.24 14.03 2.33
N ALA A 604 22.55 14.10 2.60
CA ALA A 604 23.55 14.49 1.61
C ALA A 604 23.66 13.44 0.48
N ASN A 605 23.54 12.17 0.80
CA ASN A 605 23.77 11.08 -0.14
C ASN A 605 22.48 10.41 -0.63
N PHE A 606 21.36 10.50 0.12
CA PHE A 606 20.14 9.72 -0.16
C PHE A 606 18.84 10.55 -0.29
N ALA A 607 18.90 11.89 -0.38
CA ALA A 607 17.73 12.71 -0.67
C ALA A 607 17.32 12.62 -2.15
N TYR A 608 16.92 11.41 -2.59
CA TYR A 608 16.45 11.14 -3.95
C TYR A 608 15.43 9.99 -3.99
N VAL A 609 14.65 9.96 -5.06
CA VAL A 609 13.84 8.79 -5.43
C VAL A 609 14.75 7.79 -6.16
N ALA A 610 14.86 6.57 -5.62
CA ALA A 610 15.61 5.50 -6.26
C ALA A 610 14.70 4.77 -7.25
N ALA A 611 14.85 5.03 -8.54
CA ALA A 611 14.06 4.41 -9.59
C ALA A 611 14.89 3.36 -10.34
N TRP A 612 14.42 2.12 -10.32
CA TRP A 612 15.10 0.96 -10.87
C TRP A 612 14.55 0.58 -12.24
N GLU A 613 15.42 0.51 -13.24
CA GLU A 613 15.12 0.07 -14.60
C GLU A 613 15.45 -1.41 -14.76
N PHE A 614 14.55 -2.18 -15.37
CA PHE A 614 14.82 -3.56 -15.77
C PHE A 614 15.72 -3.63 -17.00
N LYS A 615 16.83 -4.31 -16.91
CA LYS A 615 17.83 -4.44 -17.99
C LYS A 615 17.82 -5.81 -18.69
N GLY A 616 16.84 -6.64 -18.38
CA GLY A 616 16.71 -8.00 -18.91
C GLY A 616 16.94 -9.08 -17.86
N ALA A 617 16.45 -10.28 -18.14
CA ALA A 617 16.60 -11.43 -17.25
C ALA A 617 18.08 -11.75 -17.00
N GLY A 618 18.44 -11.99 -15.73
CA GLY A 618 19.82 -12.28 -15.32
C GLY A 618 20.77 -11.08 -15.32
N ARG A 619 20.32 -9.89 -15.69
CA ARG A 619 21.11 -8.66 -15.60
C ARG A 619 20.70 -7.86 -14.36
N LYS A 620 21.69 -7.20 -13.74
CA LYS A 620 21.44 -6.31 -12.62
C LYS A 620 20.58 -5.12 -13.08
N PRO A 621 19.50 -4.77 -12.34
CA PRO A 621 18.74 -3.55 -12.60
C PRO A 621 19.62 -2.31 -12.53
N GLU A 622 19.31 -1.30 -13.35
CA GLU A 622 20.02 -0.01 -13.34
C GLU A 622 19.29 0.99 -12.46
N LEU A 623 20.04 1.69 -11.60
CA LEU A 623 19.51 2.72 -10.73
C LEU A 623 19.54 4.08 -11.41
N HIS A 624 18.40 4.75 -11.46
CA HIS A 624 18.25 6.16 -11.80
C HIS A 624 17.87 6.94 -10.54
N LYS A 625 18.59 8.02 -10.27
CA LYS A 625 18.35 8.88 -9.10
C LYS A 625 17.62 10.14 -9.52
N GLU A 626 16.47 10.40 -8.91
CA GLU A 626 15.74 11.65 -9.06
C GLU A 626 15.94 12.48 -7.78
N PRO A 627 16.67 13.59 -7.81
CA PRO A 627 16.91 14.43 -6.63
C PRO A 627 15.61 14.98 -6.05
N LEU A 628 15.48 14.95 -4.73
CA LEU A 628 14.40 15.58 -3.99
C LEU A 628 14.85 17.00 -3.59
N VAL A 629 14.11 17.99 -4.08
CA VAL A 629 14.38 19.42 -3.84
C VAL A 629 13.19 20.03 -3.10
N TYR A 630 13.46 20.77 -2.05
CA TYR A 630 12.47 21.42 -1.21
C TYR A 630 12.59 22.95 -1.34
N GLN A 631 11.47 23.63 -1.64
CA GLN A 631 11.37 25.08 -1.81
C GLN A 631 10.91 25.76 -0.52
N GLU A 632 9.94 25.18 0.16
CA GLU A 632 9.26 25.77 1.32
C GLU A 632 9.74 25.21 2.65
N LEU A 633 10.13 23.93 2.67
CA LEU A 633 10.54 23.26 3.90
C LEU A 633 12.03 22.95 3.89
N LYS A 634 12.65 23.06 5.04
CA LYS A 634 14.01 22.53 5.28
C LYS A 634 13.90 21.13 5.86
N MET A 635 14.78 20.24 5.39
CA MET A 635 14.89 18.91 5.98
C MET A 635 15.28 19.00 7.44
N GLU A 636 14.45 18.43 8.31
CA GLU A 636 14.67 18.36 9.75
C GLU A 636 14.54 16.93 10.26
N THR A 637 15.22 16.61 11.35
CA THR A 637 15.11 15.30 11.98
C THR A 637 13.83 15.22 12.80
N ARG A 638 13.15 14.10 12.72
CA ARG A 638 12.00 13.81 13.60
C ARG A 638 12.49 13.61 15.03
N SER A 639 11.81 14.19 16.01
CA SER A 639 12.00 13.91 17.42
C SER A 639 10.68 13.63 18.08
N TYR A 640 10.62 12.59 18.90
CA TYR A 640 9.44 12.14 19.64
C TYR A 640 9.73 11.98 21.15
N LYS A 641 10.94 12.38 21.58
CA LYS A 641 11.41 12.40 22.96
C LYS A 641 11.03 13.67 23.69
#